data_04bb1ae9157a90bfcd643ffc265e159f
#
_entry.id   04bb1ae9157a90bfcd643ffc265e159f
#
_cell.length_a   1.000
_cell.length_b   1.000
_cell.length_c   1.000
_cell.angle_alpha   90.00
_cell.angle_beta   90.00
_cell.angle_gamma   90.00
#
_symmetry.space_group_name_H-M   'P 1'
#
loop_
_entity.id
_entity.type
_entity.pdbx_description
1 polymer ?
#
loop_
_entity_poly.entity_id
_entity_poly.type
_entity_poly.pdbx_seq_one_letter_code
_entity_poly.pdbx_strand_id
1 'polypeptide(L)'
;MQSRTSVGRRAPGLLLAALLALTVVMPSAALAEEPPSPPATLDPSPEPSPAPSPAPSLEPSPEASPEPWSEPAVPPAADPSPDPTTDGEWPGGLDPTGRYIVVVEGASDISKVLGRQRPRGVRSMRQFRSAMSGFLARLDASQVAALRADPDVAAVVPDEIISIEQTTPTGISRVFATSNEIARIDGVDDRVDADIAIVDTGIDATHPDLNVAGGINCSTTNPAAWRDVHSHGTHVAGIAAARDDAWGVVGVAPGARLWAVKILNDSGFGYLSWYVCGLDWITAQRDPDDPSRPLFEVANMSVAKSGHDDRACGTIENDVMHAAVCRLVQSGVTVVAAAGNDSGSAAAYVPAAYNEVITVSALADTDGKPGGLGGNRCLSFGSYDRDDTFADFSNGGSDVDLIAPGKCITSTLPGARYGYMSGTSMATPHVTGAVALYKESRPDATPAEVREALIHLGNLGWDRSSDRDAYDEKLLDVSRLGRLGTFSMTATPPPVVGGNGGTIGIPVGISRSPTFLERVRLAVQVPAGWGASFDSTSLFGFTGTATTLRLTLPSGVPYGTYPVTVTGSYHSMTESTTFSVLVEDVPPVASPPTVSLRRGGVVTRAVEAPVTVSWVPATDVVSAIAGYELSGTANGTPTGTWQLPGSTTLVTRFHAPGATMAYALSATDTAGNQSDQAWSAPAVVRVTEDTSGSVARSSRHWKTLVYKYATNRHVTYATARNAWMRFTIAAGARQVALVGAKGPTRGKARIYIDGVYVATIDQWASRGASRVVQFTRSVNPATAHTVTVKVVGTARRPRIDIDAVLALR
;
A
#
# COMPACT_ATOMS: atom_id res chain seq x y z
N MET A 1 -25.52 48.43 32.37
CA MET A 1 -25.46 49.70 31.59
C MET A 1 -25.09 49.25 30.20
N GLN A 2 -26.03 49.07 29.37
CA GLN A 2 -26.59 49.97 28.34
C GLN A 2 -25.50 50.32 27.35
N SER A 3 -25.60 50.15 26.03
CA SER A 3 -26.76 50.07 25.13
C SER A 3 -26.19 49.71 23.73
N ARG A 4 -26.83 48.79 22.96
CA ARG A 4 -27.68 49.09 21.78
C ARG A 4 -26.94 49.89 20.68
N THR A 5 -26.91 49.56 19.41
CA THR A 5 -27.87 49.09 18.37
C THR A 5 -27.08 49.05 17.06
N SER A 6 -27.36 48.45 15.93
CA SER A 6 -28.48 47.85 15.27
C SER A 6 -28.09 47.43 13.83
N VAL A 7 -28.53 46.26 13.38
CA VAL A 7 -29.21 46.02 12.09
C VAL A 7 -28.60 46.42 10.77
N GLY A 8 -28.38 45.41 9.91
CA GLY A 8 -28.20 45.58 8.47
C GLY A 8 -28.15 44.22 7.74
N ARG A 9 -29.31 43.67 7.41
CA ARG A 9 -29.50 42.48 6.53
C ARG A 9 -29.07 42.79 5.11
N ARG A 10 -28.37 41.85 4.45
CA ARG A 10 -28.65 41.44 3.05
C ARG A 10 -27.86 40.18 2.72
N ALA A 11 -28.56 39.11 2.42
CA ALA A 11 -28.12 37.96 1.63
C ALA A 11 -28.82 38.09 0.25
N PRO A 12 -28.56 37.21 -0.75
CA PRO A 12 -27.44 36.31 -1.09
C PRO A 12 -26.99 36.49 -2.55
N GLY A 13 -25.83 35.98 -2.90
CA GLY A 13 -25.41 35.85 -4.27
C GLY A 13 -24.68 34.52 -4.48
N LEU A 14 -25.37 33.54 -5.06
CA LEU A 14 -24.77 32.35 -5.64
C LEU A 14 -23.89 32.76 -6.81
N LEU A 15 -22.64 32.38 -6.80
CA LEU A 15 -21.79 32.31 -8.01
C LEU A 15 -21.38 30.86 -8.25
N LEU A 16 -21.97 30.29 -9.28
CA LEU A 16 -21.65 29.01 -9.90
C LEU A 16 -20.40 29.19 -10.76
N ALA A 17 -19.27 28.63 -10.38
CA ALA A 17 -18.09 28.61 -11.24
C ALA A 17 -18.09 27.34 -12.09
N ALA A 18 -18.31 27.50 -13.38
CA ALA A 18 -18.16 26.47 -14.40
C ALA A 18 -16.68 26.29 -14.74
N LEU A 19 -16.14 25.10 -14.55
CA LEU A 19 -14.83 24.71 -15.09
C LEU A 19 -14.99 24.37 -16.56
N LEU A 20 -14.42 25.21 -17.44
CA LEU A 20 -14.20 24.89 -18.85
C LEU A 20 -12.91 24.07 -18.96
N ALA A 21 -13.02 22.81 -19.37
CA ALA A 21 -11.89 22.03 -19.84
C ALA A 21 -11.56 22.41 -21.28
N LEU A 22 -10.43 23.05 -21.51
CA LEU A 22 -9.88 23.33 -22.81
C LEU A 22 -9.08 22.10 -23.29
N THR A 23 -9.64 21.32 -24.21
CA THR A 23 -8.90 20.34 -25.00
C THR A 23 -8.20 21.04 -26.15
N VAL A 24 -6.88 21.14 -26.08
CA VAL A 24 -6.04 21.58 -27.20
C VAL A 24 -5.84 20.37 -28.13
N VAL A 25 -6.44 20.45 -29.32
CA VAL A 25 -6.17 19.52 -30.43
C VAL A 25 -4.96 20.05 -31.16
N MET A 26 -3.83 19.34 -31.11
CA MET A 26 -2.72 19.58 -32.06
C MET A 26 -2.93 18.78 -33.35
N PRO A 27 -2.65 19.36 -34.50
CA PRO A 27 -2.77 18.62 -35.77
C PRO A 27 -1.59 17.66 -35.95
N SER A 28 -1.89 16.39 -36.22
CA SER A 28 -0.95 15.36 -36.62
C SER A 28 -0.34 15.71 -37.99
N ALA A 29 0.96 15.92 -38.06
CA ALA A 29 1.71 15.95 -39.29
C ALA A 29 1.91 14.53 -39.81
N ALA A 30 1.42 14.25 -40.99
CA ALA A 30 1.65 13.02 -41.73
C ALA A 30 3.13 12.92 -42.10
N LEU A 31 3.83 11.91 -41.63
CA LEU A 31 5.13 11.47 -42.12
C LEU A 31 4.86 10.46 -43.25
N ALA A 32 5.40 10.74 -44.41
CA ALA A 32 5.36 9.89 -45.58
C ALA A 32 6.14 8.57 -45.32
N GLU A 33 5.52 7.45 -45.64
CA GLU A 33 6.17 6.14 -45.68
C GLU A 33 7.15 6.08 -46.87
N GLU A 34 8.43 5.77 -46.57
CA GLU A 34 9.38 5.32 -47.58
C GLU A 34 9.11 3.84 -47.92
N PRO A 35 9.31 3.42 -49.16
CA PRO A 35 9.07 2.04 -49.55
C PRO A 35 10.16 1.09 -49.07
N PRO A 36 9.87 -0.20 -48.79
CA PRO A 36 10.83 -1.14 -48.22
C PRO A 36 11.91 -1.51 -49.24
N SER A 37 13.15 -1.52 -48.80
CA SER A 37 14.32 -2.03 -49.51
C SER A 37 14.23 -3.56 -49.73
N PRO A 38 14.77 -4.11 -50.84
CA PRO A 38 14.72 -5.53 -51.10
C PRO A 38 15.64 -6.33 -50.18
N PRO A 39 15.38 -7.63 -49.94
CA PRO A 39 16.14 -8.43 -48.99
C PRO A 39 17.56 -8.73 -49.51
N ALA A 40 18.52 -8.55 -48.60
CA ALA A 40 19.91 -8.94 -48.81
C ALA A 40 20.05 -10.46 -48.88
N THR A 41 20.77 -10.93 -49.93
CA THR A 41 21.12 -12.31 -50.13
C THR A 41 22.06 -12.77 -49.05
N LEU A 42 21.72 -13.86 -48.37
CA LEU A 42 22.56 -14.54 -47.38
C LEU A 42 23.74 -15.24 -48.11
N ASP A 43 24.99 -14.88 -47.81
CA ASP A 43 26.18 -15.66 -48.11
C ASP A 43 26.25 -16.89 -47.20
N PRO A 44 26.69 -18.04 -47.69
CA PRO A 44 26.75 -19.27 -46.92
C PRO A 44 27.85 -19.21 -45.84
N SER A 45 27.48 -19.59 -44.64
CA SER A 45 28.37 -19.76 -43.49
C SER A 45 29.51 -20.76 -43.80
N PRO A 46 30.73 -20.52 -43.29
CA PRO A 46 31.81 -21.51 -43.38
C PRO A 46 31.53 -22.71 -42.46
N GLU A 47 31.86 -23.89 -42.94
CA GLU A 47 31.80 -25.17 -42.23
C GLU A 47 32.59 -25.14 -40.91
N PRO A 48 32.12 -25.84 -39.83
CA PRO A 48 32.84 -25.93 -38.57
C PRO A 48 34.08 -26.82 -38.72
N SER A 49 35.23 -26.34 -38.24
CA SER A 49 36.46 -27.11 -38.08
C SER A 49 36.24 -28.31 -37.16
N PRO A 50 36.91 -29.46 -37.42
CA PRO A 50 36.74 -30.67 -36.62
C PRO A 50 37.29 -30.48 -35.20
N ALA A 51 36.57 -31.03 -34.25
CA ALA A 51 36.89 -31.05 -32.82
C ALA A 51 38.24 -31.79 -32.58
N PRO A 52 39.05 -31.33 -31.61
CA PRO A 52 40.26 -32.06 -31.21
C PRO A 52 39.89 -33.36 -30.49
N SER A 53 40.64 -34.43 -30.78
CA SER A 53 40.57 -35.74 -30.16
C SER A 53 40.68 -35.67 -28.63
N PRO A 54 40.00 -36.53 -27.88
CA PRO A 54 40.06 -36.53 -26.42
C PRO A 54 41.42 -37.01 -25.92
N ALA A 55 41.98 -36.28 -24.95
CA ALA A 55 43.12 -36.69 -24.18
C ALA A 55 42.85 -37.95 -23.35
N PRO A 56 43.84 -38.77 -23.06
CA PRO A 56 43.63 -40.03 -22.32
C PRO A 56 43.18 -39.72 -20.87
N SER A 57 42.16 -40.45 -20.45
CA SER A 57 41.66 -40.46 -19.10
C SER A 57 42.73 -40.91 -18.10
N LEU A 58 43.06 -40.03 -17.15
CA LEU A 58 43.76 -40.40 -15.94
C LEU A 58 42.72 -40.97 -14.97
N GLU A 59 42.93 -42.21 -14.53
CA GLU A 59 42.16 -42.83 -13.45
C GLU A 59 42.26 -41.98 -12.16
N PRO A 60 41.18 -41.79 -11.41
CA PRO A 60 41.25 -41.06 -10.14
C PRO A 60 41.95 -41.97 -9.09
N SER A 61 42.98 -41.42 -8.46
CA SER A 61 43.52 -41.97 -7.20
C SER A 61 42.44 -41.89 -6.11
N PRO A 62 42.37 -42.84 -5.17
CA PRO A 62 41.34 -42.85 -4.16
C PRO A 62 41.49 -41.63 -3.25
N GLU A 63 40.41 -40.86 -3.18
CA GLU A 63 40.23 -39.76 -2.22
C GLU A 63 40.43 -40.29 -0.81
N ALA A 64 41.37 -39.68 -0.08
CA ALA A 64 41.44 -39.79 1.37
C ALA A 64 40.22 -39.05 1.94
N SER A 65 39.40 -39.73 2.70
CA SER A 65 38.33 -39.14 3.49
C SER A 65 38.89 -38.01 4.36
N PRO A 66 38.27 -36.82 4.40
CA PRO A 66 38.70 -35.80 5.33
C PRO A 66 38.47 -36.32 6.75
N GLU A 67 39.53 -36.29 7.54
CA GLU A 67 39.39 -36.50 8.99
C GLU A 67 38.49 -35.42 9.54
N PRO A 68 37.63 -35.73 10.55
CA PRO A 68 36.78 -34.75 11.16
C PRO A 68 37.67 -33.72 11.87
N TRP A 69 37.40 -32.43 11.57
CA TRP A 69 38.03 -31.31 12.23
C TRP A 69 37.79 -31.47 13.75
N SER A 70 38.85 -31.75 14.48
CA SER A 70 38.84 -31.60 15.94
C SER A 70 38.67 -30.13 16.25
N GLU A 71 37.60 -29.80 16.96
CA GLU A 71 37.41 -28.49 17.57
C GLU A 71 38.72 -28.08 18.29
N PRO A 72 39.22 -26.86 18.11
CA PRO A 72 40.28 -26.35 18.98
C PRO A 72 39.75 -26.34 20.38
N ALA A 73 40.43 -27.02 21.28
CA ALA A 73 40.08 -27.04 22.67
C ALA A 73 39.91 -25.60 23.18
N VAL A 74 38.69 -25.29 23.59
CA VAL A 74 38.37 -24.05 24.29
C VAL A 74 39.34 -23.98 25.50
N PRO A 75 40.16 -22.93 25.62
CA PRO A 75 40.95 -22.75 26.83
C PRO A 75 39.99 -22.74 28.02
N PRO A 76 40.32 -23.33 29.13
CA PRO A 76 39.42 -23.33 30.30
C PRO A 76 39.00 -21.90 30.58
N ALA A 77 37.69 -21.69 30.67
CA ALA A 77 37.12 -20.41 31.06
C ALA A 77 37.89 -19.89 32.27
N ALA A 78 38.39 -18.67 32.17
CA ALA A 78 38.87 -17.96 33.35
C ALA A 78 37.74 -18.01 34.37
N ASP A 79 38.07 -18.30 35.59
CA ASP A 79 37.11 -18.31 36.70
C ASP A 79 36.17 -17.09 36.55
N PRO A 80 34.86 -17.29 36.59
CA PRO A 80 33.93 -16.16 36.51
C PRO A 80 34.28 -15.18 37.63
N SER A 81 34.61 -13.96 37.27
CA SER A 81 34.63 -12.86 38.22
C SER A 81 33.30 -12.91 38.96
N PRO A 82 33.26 -12.80 40.28
CA PRO A 82 32.00 -12.83 40.98
C PRO A 82 31.10 -11.75 40.47
N ASP A 83 29.89 -12.13 40.04
CA ASP A 83 28.79 -11.28 39.60
C ASP A 83 28.54 -10.17 40.66
N PRO A 84 28.64 -8.88 40.31
CA PRO A 84 28.42 -7.80 41.29
C PRO A 84 26.93 -7.59 41.63
N THR A 85 26.00 -8.34 41.08
CA THR A 85 24.54 -8.12 41.17
C THR A 85 23.82 -8.99 42.18
N THR A 86 24.46 -9.34 43.32
CA THR A 86 23.67 -9.76 44.47
C THR A 86 23.56 -8.59 45.45
N ASP A 87 22.45 -7.83 45.34
CA ASP A 87 21.93 -6.97 46.42
C ASP A 87 21.61 -7.80 47.67
N GLY A 88 22.61 -8.46 48.22
CA GLY A 88 22.57 -9.09 49.51
C GLY A 88 23.29 -8.18 50.49
N GLU A 89 22.56 -7.55 51.39
CA GLU A 89 23.18 -7.02 52.62
C GLU A 89 24.16 -8.05 53.14
N TRP A 90 25.47 -7.74 53.08
CA TRP A 90 26.53 -8.62 53.60
C TRP A 90 26.35 -8.80 55.10
N PRO A 91 26.11 -10.01 55.57
CA PRO A 91 26.00 -10.25 57.03
C PRO A 91 27.30 -9.87 57.68
N GLY A 92 27.33 -8.71 58.36
CA GLY A 92 28.46 -8.25 59.14
C GLY A 92 29.33 -7.15 58.50
N GLY A 93 28.99 -6.55 57.37
CA GLY A 93 29.72 -5.41 56.82
C GLY A 93 31.15 -5.71 56.39
N LEU A 94 31.42 -6.90 55.86
CA LEU A 94 32.73 -7.29 55.34
C LEU A 94 32.74 -7.24 53.82
N ASP A 95 33.67 -6.50 53.24
CA ASP A 95 33.92 -6.47 51.80
C ASP A 95 34.45 -7.85 51.34
N PRO A 96 33.82 -8.48 50.29
CA PRO A 96 34.26 -9.75 49.73
C PRO A 96 35.67 -9.71 49.15
N THR A 97 36.17 -8.55 48.74
CA THR A 97 37.55 -8.37 48.30
C THR A 97 38.54 -8.36 49.47
N GLY A 98 38.04 -8.20 50.71
CA GLY A 98 38.83 -8.06 51.90
C GLY A 98 39.68 -6.77 51.93
N ARG A 99 39.36 -5.78 51.14
CA ARG A 99 40.03 -4.49 51.06
C ARG A 99 39.38 -3.47 51.97
N TYR A 100 40.20 -2.81 52.85
CA TYR A 100 39.71 -1.82 53.78
C TYR A 100 40.64 -0.61 53.82
N ILE A 101 40.06 0.58 53.90
CA ILE A 101 40.75 1.82 54.23
C ILE A 101 40.69 2.01 55.75
N VAL A 102 41.87 2.05 56.39
CA VAL A 102 42.00 2.33 57.81
C VAL A 102 42.36 3.79 57.99
N VAL A 103 41.51 4.56 58.63
CA VAL A 103 41.72 5.97 58.94
C VAL A 103 42.32 6.07 60.37
N VAL A 104 43.39 6.84 60.50
CA VAL A 104 44.09 6.99 61.78
C VAL A 104 43.90 8.41 62.31
N GLU A 105 43.78 8.55 63.64
CA GLU A 105 43.72 9.85 64.30
C GLU A 105 45.08 10.53 64.28
N GLY A 106 45.34 11.50 63.46
CA GLY A 106 46.58 12.27 63.38
C GLY A 106 47.70 11.73 62.49
N ALA A 107 48.42 12.63 61.81
CA ALA A 107 49.37 12.30 60.71
C ALA A 107 50.58 11.43 61.17
N SER A 108 50.88 11.32 62.51
CA SER A 108 52.03 10.60 62.97
C SER A 108 51.81 9.13 63.23
N ASP A 109 50.62 8.61 63.18
CA ASP A 109 50.25 7.34 63.79
C ASP A 109 50.07 6.12 62.90
N ILE A 110 50.15 6.30 61.57
CA ILE A 110 50.10 5.15 60.66
C ILE A 110 51.14 4.11 60.98
N SER A 111 52.42 4.54 61.32
CA SER A 111 53.45 3.61 61.61
C SER A 111 53.29 2.93 63.00
N LYS A 112 52.65 3.61 63.95
CA LYS A 112 52.33 3.06 65.25
C LYS A 112 51.24 1.99 65.15
N VAL A 113 50.14 2.30 64.44
CA VAL A 113 49.05 1.34 64.25
C VAL A 113 49.55 0.11 63.49
N LEU A 114 50.29 0.30 62.41
CA LEU A 114 50.86 -0.78 61.61
C LEU A 114 51.84 -1.60 62.46
N GLY A 115 52.65 -0.96 63.38
CA GLY A 115 53.54 -1.64 64.25
C GLY A 115 52.82 -2.55 65.29
N ARG A 116 51.69 -2.07 65.87
CA ARG A 116 50.85 -2.85 66.79
C ARG A 116 50.10 -3.99 66.10
N GLN A 117 49.67 -3.78 64.84
CA GLN A 117 48.87 -4.75 64.17
C GLN A 117 49.72 -5.73 63.31
N ARG A 118 51.01 -5.48 63.15
CA ARG A 118 51.90 -6.37 62.36
C ARG A 118 51.95 -7.80 62.88
N PRO A 119 51.88 -8.09 64.16
CA PRO A 119 51.81 -9.47 64.67
C PRO A 119 50.54 -10.20 64.28
N ARG A 120 49.49 -9.48 63.99
CA ARG A 120 48.20 -10.00 63.40
C ARG A 120 48.21 -10.14 61.90
N GLY A 121 49.37 -9.90 61.30
CA GLY A 121 49.47 -10.03 59.85
C GLY A 121 49.01 -8.80 59.00
N VAL A 122 48.60 -7.72 59.65
CA VAL A 122 48.14 -6.50 58.86
C VAL A 122 49.35 -5.87 58.17
N ARG A 123 49.20 -5.69 56.86
CA ARG A 123 50.18 -5.05 55.98
C ARG A 123 49.51 -3.98 55.16
N SER A 124 50.05 -2.75 55.05
CA SER A 124 49.56 -1.72 54.24
C SER A 124 49.90 -1.98 52.73
N MET A 125 48.94 -1.89 51.89
CA MET A 125 49.11 -1.89 50.42
C MET A 125 49.45 -0.49 49.87
N ARG A 126 48.90 0.54 50.52
CA ARG A 126 49.11 1.97 50.19
C ARG A 126 48.93 2.79 51.47
N GLN A 127 49.71 3.88 51.66
CA GLN A 127 49.52 4.86 52.72
C GLN A 127 49.04 6.19 52.16
N PHE A 128 48.08 6.83 52.84
CA PHE A 128 47.53 8.14 52.56
C PHE A 128 48.03 9.12 53.62
N ARG A 129 48.55 10.30 53.24
CA ARG A 129 49.17 11.25 54.20
C ARG A 129 48.77 12.71 53.96
N SER A 130 48.13 13.01 52.86
CA SER A 130 47.79 14.39 52.45
C SER A 130 46.29 14.67 52.49
N ALA A 131 45.46 13.85 51.86
CA ALA A 131 44.01 14.03 51.88
C ALA A 131 43.39 13.50 53.19
N MET A 132 44.00 12.48 53.74
CA MET A 132 43.63 11.84 55.02
C MET A 132 44.87 11.13 55.60
N SER A 133 44.88 10.88 56.88
CA SER A 133 45.86 9.97 57.50
C SER A 133 45.32 8.58 57.60
N GLY A 134 45.92 7.61 56.83
CA GLY A 134 45.45 6.26 56.88
C GLY A 134 46.18 5.33 55.90
N PHE A 135 45.71 4.12 55.75
CA PHE A 135 46.30 3.15 54.86
C PHE A 135 45.25 2.18 54.32
N LEU A 136 45.49 1.68 53.09
CA LEU A 136 44.76 0.58 52.47
C LEU A 136 45.42 -0.75 52.89
N ALA A 137 44.59 -1.73 53.26
CA ALA A 137 45.06 -3.09 53.59
C ALA A 137 43.99 -4.15 53.20
N ARG A 138 44.47 -5.38 52.94
CA ARG A 138 43.57 -6.54 52.94
C ARG A 138 43.47 -7.05 54.36
N LEU A 139 42.24 -7.19 54.86
CA LEU A 139 41.93 -7.51 56.20
C LEU A 139 40.92 -8.63 56.33
N ASP A 140 41.11 -9.58 57.19
CA ASP A 140 40.08 -10.51 57.62
C ASP A 140 39.19 -9.92 58.73
N ALA A 141 38.10 -10.60 59.06
CA ALA A 141 37.15 -10.12 60.07
C ALA A 141 37.81 -9.89 61.47
N SER A 142 38.83 -10.70 61.88
CA SER A 142 39.51 -10.55 63.08
C SER A 142 40.46 -9.35 63.14
N GLN A 143 41.07 -9.06 61.99
CA GLN A 143 41.92 -7.90 61.79
C GLN A 143 41.10 -6.60 61.76
N VAL A 144 39.93 -6.61 61.10
CA VAL A 144 38.97 -5.50 61.13
C VAL A 144 38.53 -5.21 62.57
N ALA A 145 38.15 -6.23 63.35
CA ALA A 145 37.73 -6.06 64.74
C ALA A 145 38.87 -5.51 65.62
N ALA A 146 40.10 -6.00 65.42
CA ALA A 146 41.28 -5.54 66.17
C ALA A 146 41.66 -4.07 65.78
N LEU A 147 41.50 -3.68 64.57
CA LEU A 147 41.72 -2.29 64.06
C LEU A 147 40.64 -1.33 64.59
N ARG A 148 39.38 -1.76 64.59
CA ARG A 148 38.30 -0.97 65.20
C ARG A 148 38.41 -0.74 66.67
N ALA A 149 39.11 -1.65 67.40
CA ALA A 149 39.39 -1.55 68.82
C ALA A 149 40.69 -0.79 69.14
N ASP A 150 41.46 -0.39 68.12
CA ASP A 150 42.73 0.33 68.29
C ASP A 150 42.46 1.81 68.60
N PRO A 151 42.94 2.40 69.71
CA PRO A 151 42.58 3.78 70.08
C PRO A 151 43.05 4.88 69.08
N ASP A 152 44.10 4.58 68.32
CA ASP A 152 44.60 5.50 67.32
C ASP A 152 43.93 5.31 65.94
N VAL A 153 42.89 4.48 65.77
CA VAL A 153 42.12 4.23 64.57
C VAL A 153 40.75 4.93 64.61
N ALA A 154 40.54 5.89 63.78
CA ALA A 154 39.32 6.63 63.77
C ALA A 154 38.19 5.86 63.02
N ALA A 155 38.53 5.12 61.95
CA ALA A 155 37.57 4.34 61.16
C ALA A 155 38.28 3.18 60.43
N VAL A 156 37.51 2.09 60.16
CA VAL A 156 37.85 1.03 59.18
C VAL A 156 36.65 0.88 58.26
N VAL A 157 36.80 1.34 57.05
CA VAL A 157 35.74 1.36 56.03
C VAL A 157 36.10 0.46 54.86
N PRO A 158 35.15 -0.25 54.27
CA PRO A 158 35.40 -0.98 53.03
C PRO A 158 35.99 -0.06 51.95
N ASP A 159 36.88 -0.58 51.10
CA ASP A 159 37.40 0.10 49.95
C ASP A 159 36.38 -0.05 48.81
N GLU A 160 35.36 0.79 48.84
CA GLU A 160 34.23 0.73 47.92
C GLU A 160 34.66 1.03 46.46
N ILE A 161 34.01 0.37 45.51
CA ILE A 161 34.22 0.65 44.10
C ILE A 161 33.52 1.98 43.78
N ILE A 162 34.24 2.93 43.20
CA ILE A 162 33.72 4.17 42.70
C ILE A 162 33.61 4.02 41.17
N SER A 163 32.42 4.13 40.65
CA SER A 163 32.14 3.98 39.24
C SER A 163 31.77 5.32 38.53
N ILE A 164 31.90 5.38 37.24
CA ILE A 164 31.27 6.39 36.41
C ILE A 164 29.81 5.95 36.21
N GLU A 165 28.83 6.83 36.48
CA GLU A 165 27.42 6.54 36.22
C GLU A 165 27.23 6.33 34.71
N GLN A 166 26.31 5.41 34.35
CA GLN A 166 25.91 5.21 32.97
C GLN A 166 25.33 6.52 32.38
N THR A 167 25.75 6.80 31.16
CA THR A 167 25.24 7.94 30.41
C THR A 167 24.37 7.42 29.26
N THR A 168 23.11 7.86 29.18
CA THR A 168 22.29 7.65 27.98
C THR A 168 22.71 8.68 26.94
N PRO A 169 23.32 8.28 25.81
CA PRO A 169 23.67 9.19 24.74
C PRO A 169 22.43 9.87 24.16
N THR A 170 22.59 11.12 23.66
CA THR A 170 21.48 11.88 23.09
C THR A 170 20.78 11.16 21.96
N GLY A 171 21.51 10.47 21.08
CA GLY A 171 20.95 9.67 20.02
C GLY A 171 19.99 8.56 20.49
N ILE A 172 20.34 7.90 21.61
CA ILE A 172 19.51 6.83 22.20
C ILE A 172 18.19 7.43 22.74
N SER A 173 18.29 8.58 23.40
CA SER A 173 17.12 9.33 23.89
C SER A 173 16.26 9.81 22.73
N ARG A 174 16.87 10.33 21.66
CA ARG A 174 16.20 10.94 20.51
C ARG A 174 15.37 9.96 19.69
N VAL A 175 15.81 8.70 19.61
CA VAL A 175 15.04 7.62 18.98
C VAL A 175 14.03 6.97 19.95
N PHE A 176 13.88 7.52 21.15
CA PHE A 176 12.96 7.06 22.20
C PHE A 176 13.24 5.63 22.71
N ALA A 177 14.49 5.18 22.68
CA ALA A 177 14.85 3.86 23.18
C ALA A 177 14.60 3.74 24.69
N THR A 178 14.78 4.81 25.45
CA THR A 178 14.49 4.89 26.90
C THR A 178 13.02 4.65 27.26
N SER A 179 12.11 4.74 26.32
CA SER A 179 10.67 4.45 26.51
C SER A 179 10.22 3.14 25.86
N ASN A 180 11.16 2.36 25.32
CA ASN A 180 10.85 1.10 24.69
C ASN A 180 10.75 -0.04 25.71
N GLU A 181 9.70 -0.85 25.63
CA GLU A 181 9.40 -1.92 26.58
C GLU A 181 10.32 -3.16 26.46
N ILE A 182 10.98 -3.34 25.30
CA ILE A 182 11.94 -4.42 25.05
C ILE A 182 13.35 -3.97 25.47
N ALA A 183 13.75 -2.78 25.08
CA ALA A 183 15.06 -2.22 25.42
C ALA A 183 15.24 -2.06 26.93
N ARG A 184 14.16 -1.77 27.67
CA ARG A 184 14.13 -1.64 29.15
C ARG A 184 15.36 -0.97 29.73
N ILE A 185 15.65 0.25 29.26
CA ILE A 185 16.82 1.03 29.76
C ILE A 185 16.50 1.56 31.15
N ASP A 186 16.86 0.78 32.17
CA ASP A 186 16.57 1.06 33.58
C ASP A 186 17.78 0.84 34.53
N GLY A 187 18.97 0.58 33.97
CA GLY A 187 20.23 0.35 34.69
C GLY A 187 20.44 -1.11 35.09
N VAL A 188 19.61 -2.05 34.58
CA VAL A 188 19.75 -3.49 34.80
C VAL A 188 20.18 -4.17 33.51
N ASP A 189 21.22 -5.01 33.51
CA ASP A 189 21.74 -5.72 32.31
C ASP A 189 20.79 -6.83 31.86
N ASP A 190 19.56 -6.42 31.48
CA ASP A 190 18.57 -7.25 30.79
C ASP A 190 18.86 -7.19 29.26
N ARG A 191 19.43 -8.25 28.72
CA ARG A 191 19.97 -8.26 27.35
C ARG A 191 18.92 -8.59 26.34
N VAL A 192 18.89 -7.79 25.26
CA VAL A 192 18.08 -8.07 24.07
C VAL A 192 18.57 -9.35 23.40
N ASP A 193 17.65 -10.29 23.14
CA ASP A 193 17.97 -11.60 22.54
C ASP A 193 18.03 -11.50 21.00
N ALA A 194 19.12 -10.92 20.51
CA ALA A 194 19.35 -10.78 19.08
C ALA A 194 20.85 -10.84 18.76
N ASP A 195 21.20 -11.27 17.55
CA ASP A 195 22.54 -11.37 17.00
C ASP A 195 22.78 -10.31 15.92
N ILE A 196 23.73 -9.41 16.17
CA ILE A 196 24.06 -8.27 15.31
C ILE A 196 25.43 -8.45 14.69
N ALA A 197 25.53 -8.54 13.37
CA ALA A 197 26.79 -8.53 12.63
C ALA A 197 27.24 -7.08 12.35
N ILE A 198 28.41 -6.69 12.84
CA ILE A 198 29.04 -5.38 12.57
C ILE A 198 30.09 -5.56 11.48
N VAL A 199 29.74 -5.15 10.28
CA VAL A 199 30.59 -5.27 9.05
C VAL A 199 31.46 -4.01 8.95
N ASP A 200 32.66 -4.02 9.56
CA ASP A 200 33.44 -2.81 9.82
C ASP A 200 34.93 -3.08 10.07
N THR A 201 35.60 -2.29 10.90
CA THR A 201 37.02 -2.41 11.30
C THR A 201 37.30 -3.47 12.38
N GLY A 202 36.29 -4.20 12.82
CA GLY A 202 36.32 -5.13 13.95
C GLY A 202 35.64 -4.57 15.20
N ILE A 203 35.70 -5.31 16.31
CA ILE A 203 35.18 -4.87 17.62
C ILE A 203 36.25 -5.14 18.70
N ASP A 204 36.36 -4.30 19.71
CA ASP A 204 37.17 -4.62 20.91
C ASP A 204 36.35 -5.50 21.87
N ALA A 205 36.54 -6.81 21.78
CA ALA A 205 35.83 -7.79 22.60
C ALA A 205 36.17 -7.70 24.11
N THR A 206 37.18 -6.90 24.46
CA THR A 206 37.53 -6.67 25.87
C THR A 206 36.86 -5.44 26.46
N HIS A 207 36.04 -4.74 25.67
CA HIS A 207 35.30 -3.58 26.16
C HIS A 207 34.19 -4.03 27.14
N PRO A 208 34.18 -3.56 28.40
CA PRO A 208 33.28 -4.07 29.45
C PRO A 208 31.80 -3.83 29.11
N ASP A 209 31.52 -2.81 28.36
CA ASP A 209 30.18 -2.33 27.95
C ASP A 209 29.60 -3.03 26.70
N LEU A 210 30.30 -4.04 26.15
CA LEU A 210 29.89 -4.74 24.95
C LEU A 210 29.73 -6.25 25.19
N ASN A 211 28.70 -6.84 24.62
CA ASN A 211 28.45 -8.28 24.63
C ASN A 211 28.93 -8.89 23.29
N VAL A 212 30.25 -9.07 23.12
CA VAL A 212 30.83 -9.59 21.86
C VAL A 212 30.90 -11.11 21.90
N ALA A 213 30.11 -11.77 21.03
CA ALA A 213 29.99 -13.22 20.96
C ALA A 213 31.08 -13.88 20.10
N GLY A 214 31.62 -13.18 19.08
CA GLY A 214 32.60 -13.73 18.18
C GLY A 214 32.90 -12.84 16.97
N GLY A 215 33.45 -13.44 15.90
CA GLY A 215 33.69 -12.69 14.68
C GLY A 215 34.62 -13.38 13.69
N ILE A 216 34.83 -12.71 12.55
CA ILE A 216 35.76 -13.11 11.50
C ILE A 216 36.60 -11.92 11.04
N ASN A 217 37.85 -12.18 10.66
CA ASN A 217 38.69 -11.22 9.95
C ASN A 217 38.89 -11.64 8.51
N CYS A 218 38.34 -10.90 7.59
CA CYS A 218 38.51 -11.06 6.14
C CYS A 218 39.67 -10.24 5.57
N SER A 219 40.26 -9.32 6.37
CA SER A 219 41.34 -8.42 5.88
C SER A 219 42.75 -9.02 5.98
N THR A 220 42.91 -10.17 6.63
CA THR A 220 44.17 -10.88 6.77
C THR A 220 43.98 -12.39 6.60
N THR A 221 45.08 -13.14 6.60
CA THR A 221 45.07 -14.61 6.53
C THR A 221 44.71 -15.25 7.89
N ASN A 222 44.62 -14.47 8.97
CA ASN A 222 44.20 -14.97 10.30
C ASN A 222 42.75 -14.58 10.58
N PRO A 223 41.78 -15.47 10.36
CA PRO A 223 40.38 -15.16 10.54
C PRO A 223 39.96 -14.83 11.99
N ALA A 224 40.78 -15.24 12.97
CA ALA A 224 40.51 -14.95 14.40
C ALA A 224 41.02 -13.56 14.85
N ALA A 225 41.78 -12.84 14.02
CA ALA A 225 42.34 -11.53 14.38
C ALA A 225 41.40 -10.37 14.07
N TRP A 226 40.14 -10.43 14.50
CA TRP A 226 39.11 -9.44 14.19
C TRP A 226 38.98 -8.28 15.20
N ARG A 227 39.94 -8.16 16.16
CA ARG A 227 39.97 -7.05 17.10
C ARG A 227 40.05 -5.71 16.36
N ASP A 228 39.29 -4.73 16.82
CA ASP A 228 39.32 -3.36 16.34
C ASP A 228 40.55 -2.61 16.91
N VAL A 229 41.26 -1.95 16.00
CA VAL A 229 42.39 -1.05 16.30
C VAL A 229 42.08 0.37 15.83
N HIS A 230 41.18 0.51 14.86
CA HIS A 230 40.80 1.79 14.25
C HIS A 230 39.82 2.61 15.11
N SER A 231 39.00 1.97 15.90
CA SER A 231 37.91 2.52 16.75
C SER A 231 36.54 2.64 16.10
N HIS A 232 36.42 2.62 14.78
CA HIS A 232 35.12 2.88 14.11
C HIS A 232 34.11 1.76 14.39
N GLY A 233 34.48 0.49 14.17
CA GLY A 233 33.57 -0.64 14.40
C GLY A 233 33.17 -0.82 15.85
N THR A 234 34.08 -0.56 16.81
CA THR A 234 33.74 -0.57 18.24
C THR A 234 32.76 0.53 18.60
N HIS A 235 32.88 1.73 18.01
CA HIS A 235 31.97 2.83 18.22
C HIS A 235 30.56 2.51 17.66
N VAL A 236 30.49 1.99 16.46
CA VAL A 236 29.25 1.51 15.82
C VAL A 236 28.58 0.43 16.66
N ALA A 237 29.35 -0.55 17.16
CA ALA A 237 28.84 -1.62 18.02
C ALA A 237 28.17 -1.10 19.29
N GLY A 238 28.77 -0.09 19.96
CA GLY A 238 28.20 0.48 21.18
C GLY A 238 26.90 1.24 20.95
N ILE A 239 26.75 1.96 19.82
CA ILE A 239 25.47 2.61 19.49
C ILE A 239 24.37 1.58 19.30
N ALA A 240 24.67 0.48 18.63
CA ALA A 240 23.68 -0.57 18.40
C ALA A 240 23.31 -1.29 19.70
N ALA A 241 24.30 -1.66 20.56
CA ALA A 241 24.08 -2.65 21.61
C ALA A 241 24.99 -2.53 22.85
N ALA A 242 25.48 -1.35 23.22
CA ALA A 242 26.11 -1.20 24.53
C ALA A 242 25.12 -1.58 25.64
N ARG A 243 25.63 -2.21 26.70
CA ARG A 243 24.81 -2.79 27.77
C ARG A 243 24.06 -1.72 28.55
N ASP A 244 22.92 -2.11 29.13
CA ASP A 244 22.24 -1.33 30.16
C ASP A 244 22.65 -1.85 31.51
N ASP A 245 23.79 -1.37 32.01
CA ASP A 245 24.27 -1.67 33.35
C ASP A 245 24.63 -0.35 34.06
N ALA A 246 25.13 -0.29 35.20
CA ALA A 246 25.40 0.97 35.88
C ALA A 246 26.61 1.76 35.33
N TRP A 247 27.13 1.43 34.12
CA TRP A 247 28.41 1.92 33.62
C TRP A 247 28.36 2.45 32.20
N GLY A 248 29.27 3.37 31.87
CA GLY A 248 29.58 3.76 30.51
C GLY A 248 28.40 4.36 29.71
N VAL A 249 28.01 3.74 28.58
CA VAL A 249 26.91 4.17 27.72
C VAL A 249 25.92 3.03 27.48
N VAL A 250 24.76 3.35 26.94
CA VAL A 250 23.76 2.35 26.55
C VAL A 250 23.49 2.43 25.06
N GLY A 251 23.22 1.29 24.40
CA GLY A 251 22.83 1.19 23.01
C GLY A 251 21.31 1.16 22.82
N VAL A 252 20.85 1.10 21.55
CA VAL A 252 19.41 1.00 21.22
C VAL A 252 18.84 -0.37 21.58
N ALA A 253 19.61 -1.46 21.39
CA ALA A 253 19.28 -2.83 21.77
C ALA A 253 20.28 -3.31 22.83
N PRO A 254 20.10 -2.92 24.10
CA PRO A 254 21.13 -3.12 25.12
C PRO A 254 21.55 -4.57 25.27
N GLY A 255 22.86 -4.82 25.30
CA GLY A 255 23.42 -6.13 25.55
C GLY A 255 23.17 -7.20 24.48
N ALA A 256 22.59 -6.87 23.32
CA ALA A 256 22.46 -7.81 22.20
C ALA A 256 23.84 -8.39 21.82
N ARG A 257 23.85 -9.63 21.31
CA ARG A 257 25.10 -10.32 20.94
C ARG A 257 25.72 -9.67 19.69
N LEU A 258 26.95 -9.20 19.82
CA LEU A 258 27.68 -8.51 18.77
C LEU A 258 28.71 -9.45 18.13
N TRP A 259 28.76 -9.43 16.82
CA TRP A 259 29.70 -10.24 16.04
C TRP A 259 30.54 -9.34 15.13
N ALA A 260 31.86 -9.41 15.29
CA ALA A 260 32.81 -8.62 14.51
C ALA A 260 33.02 -9.22 13.12
N VAL A 261 32.62 -8.54 12.08
CA VAL A 261 32.93 -8.92 10.69
C VAL A 261 33.93 -7.91 10.11
N LYS A 262 35.22 -8.15 10.40
CA LYS A 262 36.29 -7.22 10.03
C LYS A 262 36.62 -7.32 8.55
N ILE A 263 36.11 -6.38 7.80
CA ILE A 263 36.33 -6.21 6.35
C ILE A 263 37.20 -5.01 6.02
N LEU A 264 37.48 -4.19 7.01
CA LEU A 264 38.38 -3.05 6.93
C LEU A 264 39.61 -3.30 7.79
N ASN A 265 40.80 -2.88 7.30
CA ASN A 265 42.05 -2.98 8.05
C ASN A 265 42.12 -1.90 9.19
N ASP A 266 43.24 -1.88 9.90
CA ASP A 266 43.49 -0.95 11.01
C ASP A 266 43.64 0.52 10.56
N SER A 267 43.66 0.79 9.25
CA SER A 267 43.64 2.14 8.66
C SER A 267 42.28 2.53 8.11
N GLY A 268 41.24 1.70 8.27
CA GLY A 268 39.89 1.95 7.81
C GLY A 268 39.65 1.67 6.33
N PHE A 269 40.54 0.92 5.65
CA PHE A 269 40.39 0.59 4.22
C PHE A 269 40.18 -0.91 4.03
N GLY A 270 39.37 -1.27 3.00
CA GLY A 270 39.09 -2.65 2.63
C GLY A 270 39.03 -2.87 1.14
N TYR A 271 39.14 -4.13 0.73
CA TYR A 271 38.94 -4.58 -0.65
C TYR A 271 37.54 -5.17 -0.81
N LEU A 272 36.96 -5.08 -2.00
CA LEU A 272 35.67 -5.70 -2.32
C LEU A 272 35.67 -7.21 -1.99
N SER A 273 36.76 -7.92 -2.20
CA SER A 273 36.88 -9.33 -1.84
C SER A 273 36.76 -9.60 -0.33
N TRP A 274 37.20 -8.66 0.52
CA TRP A 274 37.06 -8.77 1.97
C TRP A 274 35.61 -8.52 2.39
N TYR A 275 34.96 -7.58 1.71
CA TYR A 275 33.52 -7.33 1.91
C TYR A 275 32.71 -8.59 1.55
N VAL A 276 32.93 -9.17 0.36
CA VAL A 276 32.24 -10.39 -0.05
C VAL A 276 32.53 -11.56 0.89
N CYS A 277 33.77 -11.71 1.37
CA CYS A 277 34.14 -12.71 2.39
C CYS A 277 33.31 -12.54 3.68
N GLY A 278 33.13 -11.30 4.16
CA GLY A 278 32.31 -11.02 5.35
C GLY A 278 30.85 -11.40 5.16
N LEU A 279 30.26 -11.04 4.00
CA LEU A 279 28.88 -11.38 3.71
C LEU A 279 28.67 -12.88 3.50
N ASP A 280 29.62 -13.55 2.86
CA ASP A 280 29.57 -15.01 2.69
C ASP A 280 29.58 -15.71 4.06
N TRP A 281 30.45 -15.26 4.97
CA TRP A 281 30.50 -15.79 6.33
C TRP A 281 29.17 -15.57 7.07
N ILE A 282 28.59 -14.35 7.04
CA ILE A 282 27.30 -14.05 7.68
C ILE A 282 26.20 -14.95 7.10
N THR A 283 26.15 -15.05 5.77
CA THR A 283 25.12 -15.84 5.06
C THR A 283 25.18 -17.33 5.42
N ALA A 284 26.37 -17.84 5.75
CA ALA A 284 26.58 -19.25 6.09
C ALA A 284 26.17 -19.61 7.52
N GLN A 285 26.06 -18.63 8.45
CA GLN A 285 25.71 -18.91 9.84
C GLN A 285 24.21 -19.21 9.99
N ARG A 286 23.91 -20.19 10.84
CA ARG A 286 22.53 -20.59 11.14
C ARG A 286 22.28 -20.53 12.63
N ASP A 287 21.03 -20.24 12.99
CA ASP A 287 20.57 -20.29 14.36
C ASP A 287 20.75 -21.74 14.89
N PRO A 288 21.47 -21.95 16.00
CA PRO A 288 21.72 -23.28 16.54
C PRO A 288 20.45 -23.99 17.02
N ASP A 289 19.43 -23.25 17.41
CA ASP A 289 18.14 -23.77 17.88
C ASP A 289 17.16 -24.03 16.73
N ASP A 290 17.26 -23.25 15.64
CA ASP A 290 16.48 -23.43 14.40
C ASP A 290 17.36 -23.25 13.15
N PRO A 291 18.02 -24.31 12.66
CA PRO A 291 18.88 -24.21 11.47
C PRO A 291 18.20 -23.79 10.17
N SER A 292 16.87 -23.67 10.15
CA SER A 292 16.15 -23.11 9.01
C SER A 292 16.24 -21.58 8.95
N ARG A 293 16.65 -20.94 10.06
CA ARG A 293 16.80 -19.49 10.20
C ARG A 293 18.27 -19.06 10.11
N PRO A 294 18.55 -17.81 9.66
CA PRO A 294 19.88 -17.24 9.82
C PRO A 294 20.18 -17.03 11.32
N LEU A 295 21.46 -17.06 11.69
CA LEU A 295 21.89 -16.68 13.03
C LEU A 295 21.64 -15.19 13.31
N PHE A 296 21.86 -14.35 12.30
CA PHE A 296 21.82 -12.91 12.45
C PHE A 296 20.44 -12.33 12.14
N GLU A 297 19.90 -11.51 13.01
CA GLU A 297 18.74 -10.67 12.78
C GLU A 297 19.07 -9.52 11.84
N VAL A 298 20.29 -8.98 11.95
CA VAL A 298 20.70 -7.78 11.24
C VAL A 298 22.21 -7.71 10.99
N ALA A 299 22.57 -7.13 9.85
CA ALA A 299 23.95 -6.75 9.52
C ALA A 299 24.02 -5.22 9.37
N ASN A 300 24.87 -4.58 10.18
CA ASN A 300 25.21 -3.17 10.09
C ASN A 300 26.32 -2.92 9.12
N MET A 301 26.10 -2.06 8.13
CA MET A 301 27.08 -1.70 7.11
C MET A 301 27.34 -0.19 7.09
N SER A 302 28.14 0.27 8.07
CA SER A 302 28.58 1.67 8.14
C SER A 302 29.77 1.94 7.20
N VAL A 303 29.70 1.41 5.98
CA VAL A 303 30.74 1.47 4.95
C VAL A 303 30.12 1.73 3.58
N ALA A 304 30.85 2.43 2.70
CA ALA A 304 30.34 2.75 1.39
C ALA A 304 31.47 2.81 0.34
N LYS A 305 31.12 2.59 -0.92
CA LYS A 305 31.91 2.94 -2.10
C LYS A 305 31.00 3.58 -3.15
N SER A 306 31.57 4.30 -4.10
CA SER A 306 30.80 4.78 -5.27
C SER A 306 30.21 3.61 -6.06
N GLY A 307 28.98 3.74 -6.50
CA GLY A 307 28.22 2.73 -7.24
C GLY A 307 26.76 3.11 -7.34
N HIS A 308 25.95 2.26 -7.95
CA HIS A 308 24.51 2.44 -8.12
C HIS A 308 23.80 1.08 -8.13
N ASP A 309 22.48 1.09 -8.05
CA ASP A 309 21.65 -0.11 -8.10
C ASP A 309 21.31 -0.50 -9.54
N ASP A 310 21.61 -1.73 -9.95
CA ASP A 310 21.22 -2.29 -11.25
C ASP A 310 19.77 -2.85 -11.23
N ARG A 311 19.09 -2.81 -10.08
CA ARG A 311 17.74 -3.35 -9.84
C ARG A 311 17.55 -4.82 -10.21
N ALA A 312 18.63 -5.56 -10.21
CA ALA A 312 18.67 -6.95 -10.66
C ALA A 312 19.63 -7.81 -9.85
N CYS A 313 19.86 -7.47 -8.57
CA CYS A 313 20.80 -8.17 -7.70
C CYS A 313 22.19 -8.36 -8.32
N GLY A 314 22.71 -7.36 -9.01
CA GLY A 314 24.03 -7.36 -9.61
C GLY A 314 24.17 -8.18 -10.90
N THR A 315 23.08 -8.76 -11.43
CA THR A 315 23.16 -9.66 -12.59
C THR A 315 23.32 -8.93 -13.92
N ILE A 316 22.87 -7.67 -14.03
CA ILE A 316 22.97 -6.90 -15.28
C ILE A 316 24.39 -6.34 -15.43
N GLU A 317 24.99 -5.82 -14.36
CA GLU A 317 26.28 -5.13 -14.41
C GLU A 317 27.44 -5.97 -13.86
N ASN A 318 27.18 -7.22 -13.46
CA ASN A 318 28.13 -8.09 -12.76
C ASN A 318 28.64 -7.48 -11.45
N ASP A 319 27.76 -6.74 -10.74
CA ASP A 319 28.09 -6.19 -9.43
C ASP A 319 28.07 -7.29 -8.36
N VAL A 320 29.25 -7.79 -8.05
CA VAL A 320 29.43 -8.87 -7.06
C VAL A 320 29.07 -8.43 -5.64
N MET A 321 29.16 -7.12 -5.33
CA MET A 321 28.74 -6.57 -4.05
C MET A 321 27.22 -6.64 -3.92
N HIS A 322 26.50 -6.18 -4.94
CA HIS A 322 25.03 -6.25 -4.98
C HIS A 322 24.54 -7.70 -4.91
N ALA A 323 25.16 -8.60 -5.67
CA ALA A 323 24.81 -10.01 -5.64
C ALA A 323 24.99 -10.64 -4.24
N ALA A 324 26.04 -10.25 -3.51
CA ALA A 324 26.28 -10.73 -2.15
C ALA A 324 25.28 -10.15 -1.14
N VAL A 325 24.98 -8.83 -1.21
CA VAL A 325 23.97 -8.18 -0.36
C VAL A 325 22.58 -8.78 -0.60
N CYS A 326 22.19 -8.90 -1.87
CA CYS A 326 20.90 -9.48 -2.24
C CYS A 326 20.73 -10.92 -1.71
N ARG A 327 21.79 -11.75 -1.80
CA ARG A 327 21.78 -13.11 -1.25
C ARG A 327 21.67 -13.12 0.27
N LEU A 328 22.36 -12.20 0.96
CA LEU A 328 22.27 -12.05 2.41
C LEU A 328 20.84 -11.69 2.83
N VAL A 329 20.22 -10.71 2.19
CA VAL A 329 18.82 -10.32 2.45
C VAL A 329 17.86 -11.47 2.15
N GLN A 330 18.07 -12.20 1.05
CA GLN A 330 17.26 -13.39 0.71
C GLN A 330 17.40 -14.52 1.74
N SER A 331 18.51 -14.59 2.48
CA SER A 331 18.67 -15.55 3.59
C SER A 331 17.87 -15.19 4.84
N GLY A 332 17.25 -13.99 4.90
CA GLY A 332 16.44 -13.52 6.02
C GLY A 332 17.14 -12.50 6.93
N VAL A 333 18.38 -12.12 6.64
CA VAL A 333 19.15 -11.11 7.41
C VAL A 333 18.77 -9.71 6.93
N THR A 334 18.36 -8.84 7.86
CA THR A 334 18.11 -7.43 7.54
C THR A 334 19.44 -6.69 7.39
N VAL A 335 19.60 -5.93 6.32
CA VAL A 335 20.80 -5.13 6.07
C VAL A 335 20.49 -3.66 6.28
N VAL A 336 21.29 -2.97 7.11
CA VAL A 336 21.18 -1.52 7.35
C VAL A 336 22.46 -0.85 6.86
N ALA A 337 22.32 0.16 6.01
CA ALA A 337 23.43 0.81 5.34
C ALA A 337 23.48 2.33 5.57
N ALA A 338 24.67 2.87 5.67
CA ALA A 338 24.91 4.30 5.78
C ALA A 338 24.73 5.01 4.42
N ALA A 339 23.97 6.10 4.37
CA ALA A 339 23.72 6.86 3.13
C ALA A 339 24.97 7.51 2.52
N GLY A 340 26.03 7.73 3.32
CA GLY A 340 27.27 8.40 2.92
C GLY A 340 27.37 9.84 3.42
N ASN A 341 28.56 10.46 3.33
CA ASN A 341 28.89 11.71 4.02
C ASN A 341 29.41 12.81 3.08
N ASP A 342 28.93 12.87 1.86
CA ASP A 342 29.43 13.77 0.81
C ASP A 342 28.44 14.90 0.48
N SER A 343 27.40 15.10 1.31
CA SER A 343 26.35 16.08 1.07
C SER A 343 25.66 15.91 -0.31
N GLY A 344 25.60 14.68 -0.79
CA GLY A 344 25.15 14.27 -2.12
C GLY A 344 23.93 13.34 -2.10
N SER A 345 23.80 12.54 -3.15
CA SER A 345 22.72 11.54 -3.25
C SER A 345 23.19 10.16 -2.80
N ALA A 346 22.41 9.48 -1.98
CA ALA A 346 22.65 8.10 -1.57
C ALA A 346 22.67 7.13 -2.77
N ALA A 347 21.91 7.43 -3.84
CA ALA A 347 21.90 6.69 -5.10
C ALA A 347 23.27 6.53 -5.79
N ALA A 348 24.26 7.33 -5.41
CA ALA A 348 25.62 7.28 -5.95
C ALA A 348 26.59 6.40 -5.13
N TYR A 349 26.10 5.79 -4.05
CA TYR A 349 26.90 5.02 -3.11
C TYR A 349 26.26 3.66 -2.81
N VAL A 350 27.05 2.61 -2.82
CA VAL A 350 26.61 1.26 -2.48
C VAL A 350 27.31 0.79 -1.19
N PRO A 351 26.55 0.06 -0.31
CA PRO A 351 25.27 -0.58 -0.52
C PRO A 351 24.02 0.31 -0.37
N ALA A 352 24.14 1.58 0.02
CA ALA A 352 23.02 2.49 0.28
C ALA A 352 22.01 2.61 -0.89
N ALA A 353 22.48 2.54 -2.14
CA ALA A 353 21.63 2.63 -3.31
C ALA A 353 20.78 1.36 -3.56
N TYR A 354 21.09 0.22 -2.93
CA TYR A 354 20.39 -1.04 -3.21
C TYR A 354 19.01 -1.08 -2.56
N ASN A 355 18.00 -1.43 -3.33
CA ASN A 355 16.61 -1.47 -2.87
C ASN A 355 16.33 -2.49 -1.75
N GLU A 356 17.22 -3.44 -1.54
CA GLU A 356 17.08 -4.52 -0.56
C GLU A 356 17.52 -4.13 0.85
N VAL A 357 18.22 -2.99 1.02
CA VAL A 357 18.74 -2.55 2.32
C VAL A 357 17.88 -1.45 2.94
N ILE A 358 18.07 -1.21 4.22
CA ILE A 358 17.52 -0.02 4.91
C ILE A 358 18.61 1.05 4.91
N THR A 359 18.42 2.12 4.16
CA THR A 359 19.39 3.20 4.03
C THR A 359 19.11 4.33 4.99
N VAL A 360 20.14 4.79 5.71
CA VAL A 360 20.01 5.71 6.84
C VAL A 360 20.81 6.99 6.62
N SER A 361 20.11 8.14 6.61
CA SER A 361 20.70 9.49 6.66
C SER A 361 20.94 9.94 8.09
N ALA A 362 21.69 11.04 8.27
CA ALA A 362 22.10 11.52 9.58
C ALA A 362 21.34 12.80 10.02
N LEU A 363 20.79 12.75 11.23
CA LEU A 363 20.25 13.89 11.96
C LEU A 363 21.31 14.51 12.86
N ALA A 364 21.34 15.82 12.95
CA ALA A 364 22.05 16.57 14.00
C ALA A 364 21.08 16.81 15.16
N ASP A 365 21.28 16.09 16.25
CA ASP A 365 20.56 16.24 17.51
C ASP A 365 21.56 16.49 18.62
N THR A 366 21.31 17.47 19.47
CA THR A 366 22.27 17.91 20.48
C THR A 366 21.78 17.74 21.93
N ASP A 367 20.48 17.47 22.14
CA ASP A 367 19.92 17.36 23.49
C ASP A 367 19.09 16.08 23.71
N GLY A 368 18.92 15.24 22.68
CA GLY A 368 18.15 14.01 22.73
C GLY A 368 16.64 14.20 22.76
N LYS A 369 16.13 15.40 22.38
CA LYS A 369 14.72 15.75 22.47
C LYS A 369 14.21 16.41 21.21
N PRO A 370 12.96 16.17 20.80
CA PRO A 370 12.38 16.89 19.69
C PRO A 370 12.14 18.38 20.02
N GLY A 371 12.28 19.25 19.02
CA GLY A 371 11.89 20.66 19.16
C GLY A 371 12.93 21.69 18.73
N GLY A 372 14.15 21.29 18.41
CA GLY A 372 15.19 22.18 17.92
C GLY A 372 15.69 23.19 18.95
N LEU A 373 15.65 22.84 20.24
CA LEU A 373 15.98 23.73 21.37
C LEU A 373 17.34 23.41 22.02
N GLY A 374 18.06 22.41 21.53
CA GLY A 374 19.37 22.02 22.03
C GLY A 374 20.38 23.15 21.94
N GLY A 375 21.04 23.43 23.05
CA GLY A 375 21.97 24.56 23.19
C GLY A 375 23.43 24.25 22.86
N ASN A 376 23.82 22.99 22.97
CA ASN A 376 25.21 22.56 22.77
C ASN A 376 25.42 22.21 21.29
N ARG A 377 26.19 23.07 20.61
CA ARG A 377 26.58 22.83 19.23
C ARG A 377 27.84 21.98 19.16
N CYS A 378 27.76 20.88 18.48
CA CYS A 378 28.93 20.05 18.19
C CYS A 378 29.57 20.47 16.88
N LEU A 379 30.86 20.75 16.89
CA LEU A 379 31.64 20.94 15.68
C LEU A 379 32.04 19.60 15.09
N SER A 380 31.57 19.29 13.90
CA SER A 380 31.90 18.08 13.17
C SER A 380 31.95 18.40 11.68
N PHE A 381 32.85 17.77 10.92
CA PHE A 381 33.10 18.07 9.51
C PHE A 381 33.31 19.55 9.18
N GLY A 382 33.82 20.34 10.14
CA GLY A 382 34.07 21.75 9.97
C GLY A 382 32.86 22.66 10.12
N SER A 383 31.69 22.17 10.52
CA SER A 383 30.46 22.95 10.70
C SER A 383 29.77 22.71 12.05
N TYR A 384 28.86 23.64 12.38
CA TYR A 384 27.95 23.53 13.52
C TYR A 384 26.51 23.47 12.97
N ASP A 385 25.91 22.31 13.04
CA ASP A 385 24.49 22.16 12.70
C ASP A 385 23.62 22.66 13.86
N ARG A 386 22.40 23.02 13.52
CA ARG A 386 21.36 23.28 14.50
C ARG A 386 20.78 21.96 14.99
N ASP A 387 20.26 22.01 16.19
CA ASP A 387 19.51 20.90 16.77
C ASP A 387 18.31 20.52 15.92
N ASP A 388 18.02 19.22 15.84
CA ASP A 388 16.94 18.63 15.06
C ASP A 388 16.98 18.93 13.55
N THR A 389 18.16 19.15 12.97
CA THR A 389 18.31 19.41 11.52
C THR A 389 18.96 18.24 10.79
N PHE A 390 18.75 18.18 9.48
CA PHE A 390 19.51 17.28 8.59
C PHE A 390 21.01 17.63 8.70
N ALA A 391 21.83 16.61 8.96
CA ALA A 391 23.26 16.87 9.13
C ALA A 391 23.88 17.31 7.80
N ASP A 392 24.70 18.37 7.83
CA ASP A 392 25.21 19.03 6.64
C ASP A 392 26.08 18.16 5.72
N PHE A 393 26.71 17.12 6.27
CA PHE A 393 27.52 16.15 5.52
C PHE A 393 26.68 15.01 4.95
N SER A 394 25.47 14.74 5.47
CA SER A 394 24.70 13.55 5.13
C SER A 394 24.30 13.53 3.65
N ASN A 395 24.37 12.38 3.01
CA ASN A 395 23.71 12.15 1.76
C ASN A 395 22.20 11.95 2.02
N GLY A 396 21.37 12.36 1.04
CA GLY A 396 19.91 12.25 1.03
C GLY A 396 19.42 11.62 -0.27
N GLY A 397 18.15 11.74 -0.58
CA GLY A 397 17.54 11.27 -1.82
C GLY A 397 16.56 10.12 -1.64
N SER A 398 15.89 9.74 -2.74
CA SER A 398 14.81 8.74 -2.76
C SER A 398 15.18 7.35 -2.25
N ASP A 399 16.47 7.05 -2.14
CA ASP A 399 16.97 5.74 -1.71
C ASP A 399 17.19 5.70 -0.19
N VAL A 400 16.97 6.82 0.51
CA VAL A 400 17.01 6.88 1.98
C VAL A 400 15.64 6.48 2.54
N ASP A 401 15.65 5.61 3.53
CA ASP A 401 14.44 5.08 4.18
C ASP A 401 14.11 5.78 5.49
N LEU A 402 15.16 6.09 6.26
CA LEU A 402 15.06 6.66 7.59
C LEU A 402 16.17 7.66 7.86
N ILE A 403 15.90 8.63 8.71
CA ILE A 403 16.91 9.48 9.31
C ILE A 403 17.09 9.09 10.78
N ALA A 404 18.32 9.12 11.28
CA ALA A 404 18.63 8.84 12.68
C ALA A 404 19.79 9.73 13.17
N PRO A 405 19.96 9.91 14.51
CA PRO A 405 21.06 10.73 15.04
C PRO A 405 22.43 10.26 14.55
N GLY A 406 23.19 11.17 13.96
CA GLY A 406 24.50 10.85 13.35
C GLY A 406 25.58 11.87 13.63
N LYS A 407 25.28 12.94 14.38
CA LYS A 407 26.27 13.99 14.67
C LYS A 407 26.66 14.02 16.14
N CYS A 408 27.98 13.92 16.43
CA CYS A 408 28.56 13.90 17.78
C CYS A 408 27.98 12.83 18.71
N ILE A 409 27.79 11.66 18.17
CA ILE A 409 27.24 10.53 18.90
C ILE A 409 28.31 9.95 19.81
N THR A 410 28.04 9.90 21.11
CA THR A 410 28.89 9.28 22.11
C THR A 410 28.68 7.78 22.11
N SER A 411 29.79 7.00 22.12
CA SER A 411 29.76 5.54 22.19
C SER A 411 31.10 4.97 22.66
N THR A 412 31.21 3.66 22.65
CA THR A 412 32.38 2.87 23.08
C THR A 412 33.58 3.03 22.13
N LEU A 413 34.80 3.01 22.67
CA LEU A 413 36.05 3.02 21.93
C LEU A 413 37.00 1.93 22.46
N PRO A 414 37.92 1.36 21.66
CA PRO A 414 38.86 0.35 22.11
C PRO A 414 39.65 0.75 23.37
N GLY A 415 39.85 -0.23 24.28
CA GLY A 415 40.56 -0.04 25.53
C GLY A 415 39.70 0.54 26.64
N ALA A 416 38.42 0.15 26.70
CA ALA A 416 37.45 0.58 27.74
C ALA A 416 37.31 2.10 27.80
N ARG A 417 37.30 2.76 26.66
CA ARG A 417 37.14 4.22 26.52
C ARG A 417 35.82 4.55 25.83
N TYR A 418 35.43 5.80 25.98
CA TYR A 418 34.26 6.38 25.34
C TYR A 418 34.66 7.66 24.60
N GLY A 419 33.93 7.99 23.57
CA GLY A 419 34.13 9.22 22.81
C GLY A 419 33.04 9.43 21.78
N TYR A 420 33.10 10.53 21.06
CA TYR A 420 32.09 10.84 20.06
C TYR A 420 32.65 10.77 18.65
N MET A 421 31.81 10.34 17.73
CA MET A 421 32.04 10.38 16.28
C MET A 421 30.84 10.97 15.57
N SER A 422 31.02 11.37 14.30
CA SER A 422 29.95 11.88 13.46
C SER A 422 30.00 11.22 12.09
N GLY A 423 28.83 10.98 11.51
CA GLY A 423 28.67 10.35 10.20
C GLY A 423 27.33 9.63 10.08
N THR A 424 26.91 9.34 8.87
CA THR A 424 25.82 8.38 8.62
C THR A 424 26.18 6.99 9.16
N SER A 425 27.47 6.72 9.34
CA SER A 425 28.00 5.56 10.05
C SER A 425 27.54 5.46 11.51
N MET A 426 27.20 6.57 12.17
CA MET A 426 26.68 6.60 13.55
C MET A 426 25.15 6.61 13.56
N ALA A 427 24.50 7.08 12.50
CA ALA A 427 23.05 6.98 12.32
C ALA A 427 22.61 5.52 12.08
N THR A 428 23.32 4.80 11.23
CA THR A 428 23.05 3.41 10.85
C THR A 428 22.88 2.46 12.03
N PRO A 429 23.77 2.42 13.04
CA PRO A 429 23.62 1.50 14.17
C PRO A 429 22.42 1.80 15.09
N HIS A 430 21.86 3.01 15.09
CA HIS A 430 20.59 3.27 15.76
C HIS A 430 19.46 2.46 15.12
N VAL A 431 19.41 2.43 13.79
CA VAL A 431 18.45 1.63 13.03
C VAL A 431 18.75 0.13 13.17
N THR A 432 20.04 -0.24 13.22
CA THR A 432 20.46 -1.64 13.46
C THR A 432 19.94 -2.15 14.81
N GLY A 433 20.09 -1.38 15.89
CA GLY A 433 19.52 -1.73 17.19
C GLY A 433 17.98 -1.80 17.16
N ALA A 434 17.32 -0.90 16.40
CA ALA A 434 15.87 -0.97 16.22
C ALA A 434 15.42 -2.25 15.50
N VAL A 435 16.19 -2.72 14.49
CA VAL A 435 15.93 -4.02 13.83
C VAL A 435 16.04 -5.15 14.85
N ALA A 436 17.08 -5.15 15.71
CA ALA A 436 17.25 -6.15 16.74
C ALA A 436 16.05 -6.18 17.71
N LEU A 437 15.61 -5.02 18.22
CA LEU A 437 14.41 -4.90 19.07
C LEU A 437 13.14 -5.43 18.37
N TYR A 438 12.97 -5.14 17.07
CA TYR A 438 11.82 -5.63 16.33
C TYR A 438 11.86 -7.15 16.15
N LYS A 439 13.00 -7.69 15.81
CA LYS A 439 13.21 -9.11 15.54
C LYS A 439 13.13 -9.96 16.82
N GLU A 440 13.50 -9.44 17.99
CA GLU A 440 13.32 -10.15 19.25
C GLU A 440 11.85 -10.52 19.48
N SER A 441 10.94 -9.59 19.25
CA SER A 441 9.50 -9.88 19.39
C SER A 441 8.88 -10.56 18.16
N ARG A 442 9.57 -10.57 17.01
CA ARG A 442 9.08 -11.04 15.71
C ARG A 442 10.18 -11.76 14.93
N PRO A 443 10.68 -12.88 15.43
CA PRO A 443 11.83 -13.56 14.83
C PRO A 443 11.62 -13.99 13.38
N ASP A 444 10.39 -14.26 12.97
CA ASP A 444 10.04 -14.68 11.59
C ASP A 444 9.81 -13.52 10.62
N ALA A 445 9.89 -12.26 11.07
CA ALA A 445 9.71 -11.10 10.20
C ALA A 445 10.79 -11.07 9.10
N THR A 446 10.37 -10.91 7.86
CA THR A 446 11.29 -10.77 6.73
C THR A 446 11.96 -9.40 6.72
N PRO A 447 13.14 -9.23 6.09
CA PRO A 447 13.79 -7.91 5.97
C PRO A 447 12.88 -6.81 5.41
N ALA A 448 12.02 -7.14 4.45
CA ALA A 448 11.05 -6.19 3.89
C ALA A 448 9.98 -5.78 4.91
N GLU A 449 9.50 -6.71 5.72
CA GLU A 449 8.55 -6.44 6.81
C GLU A 449 9.16 -5.56 7.89
N VAL A 450 10.42 -5.83 8.26
CA VAL A 450 11.17 -5.00 9.20
C VAL A 450 11.30 -3.57 8.67
N ARG A 451 11.76 -3.41 7.41
CA ARG A 451 11.89 -2.09 6.77
C ARG A 451 10.57 -1.31 6.78
N GLU A 452 9.48 -1.92 6.31
CA GLU A 452 8.16 -1.27 6.27
C GLU A 452 7.68 -0.88 7.69
N ALA A 453 7.92 -1.73 8.68
CA ALA A 453 7.54 -1.47 10.06
C ALA A 453 8.30 -0.27 10.65
N LEU A 454 9.61 -0.21 10.50
CA LEU A 454 10.42 0.89 11.02
C LEU A 454 10.09 2.22 10.34
N ILE A 455 9.92 2.23 9.01
CA ILE A 455 9.48 3.42 8.27
C ILE A 455 8.09 3.86 8.75
N HIS A 456 7.16 2.92 8.94
CA HIS A 456 5.81 3.26 9.38
C HIS A 456 5.78 3.89 10.77
N LEU A 457 6.48 3.28 11.72
CA LEU A 457 6.54 3.73 13.12
C LEU A 457 7.35 5.02 13.31
N GLY A 458 8.25 5.33 12.37
CA GLY A 458 9.01 6.56 12.37
C GLY A 458 8.12 7.80 12.36
N ASN A 459 8.65 8.91 12.89
CA ASN A 459 7.94 10.18 13.03
C ASN A 459 8.57 11.29 12.16
N LEU A 460 7.86 12.42 12.01
CA LEU A 460 8.32 13.60 11.27
C LEU A 460 8.70 14.76 12.21
N GLY A 461 9.10 14.45 13.43
CA GLY A 461 9.38 15.41 14.51
C GLY A 461 10.78 16.04 14.46
N TRP A 462 11.26 16.44 13.28
CA TRP A 462 12.52 17.15 13.07
C TRP A 462 12.35 18.30 12.05
N ASP A 463 13.30 19.22 11.92
CA ASP A 463 13.22 20.35 11.00
C ASP A 463 13.48 19.93 9.56
N ARG A 464 12.45 19.40 8.90
CA ARG A 464 12.49 18.96 7.49
C ARG A 464 12.80 20.08 6.50
N SER A 465 12.65 21.34 6.91
CA SER A 465 13.06 22.46 6.06
C SER A 465 14.58 22.57 5.90
N SER A 466 15.34 21.82 6.69
CA SER A 466 16.79 21.69 6.59
C SER A 466 17.23 20.63 5.61
N ASP A 467 16.32 19.76 5.19
CA ASP A 467 16.55 18.78 4.13
C ASP A 467 16.80 19.48 2.79
N ARG A 468 17.68 18.90 1.98
CA ARG A 468 18.14 19.51 0.72
C ARG A 468 17.44 18.95 -0.49
N ASP A 469 16.63 17.93 -0.31
CA ASP A 469 15.91 17.28 -1.38
C ASP A 469 14.38 17.33 -1.19
N ALA A 470 13.63 16.55 -1.96
CA ALA A 470 12.17 16.57 -1.93
C ALA A 470 11.58 15.34 -1.20
N TYR A 471 12.41 14.55 -0.56
CA TYR A 471 12.02 13.31 0.11
C TYR A 471 12.11 13.51 1.62
N ASP A 472 10.98 13.50 2.30
CA ASP A 472 10.89 13.65 3.76
C ASP A 472 11.08 12.28 4.42
N GLU A 473 12.30 11.93 4.82
CA GLU A 473 12.56 10.72 5.59
C GLU A 473 11.95 10.82 6.99
N LYS A 474 11.45 9.69 7.48
CA LYS A 474 11.00 9.64 8.86
C LYS A 474 12.17 9.43 9.81
N LEU A 475 12.17 10.15 10.92
CA LEU A 475 13.08 9.91 12.01
C LEU A 475 12.72 8.59 12.71
N LEU A 476 13.74 7.77 12.97
CA LEU A 476 13.58 6.53 13.71
C LEU A 476 12.87 6.78 15.06
N ASP A 477 11.85 5.99 15.35
CA ASP A 477 11.09 6.00 16.61
C ASP A 477 10.86 4.58 17.08
N VAL A 478 11.58 4.17 18.12
CA VAL A 478 11.48 2.80 18.66
C VAL A 478 10.49 2.69 19.83
N SER A 479 9.85 3.78 20.25
CA SER A 479 8.97 3.81 21.44
C SER A 479 7.82 2.81 21.40
N ARG A 480 7.42 2.39 20.20
CA ARG A 480 6.29 1.47 19.97
C ARG A 480 6.69 0.12 19.41
N LEU A 481 7.98 -0.12 19.20
CA LEU A 481 8.47 -1.45 18.83
C LEU A 481 8.18 -2.43 19.98
N GLY A 482 7.77 -3.64 19.64
CA GLY A 482 7.41 -4.67 20.63
C GLY A 482 5.93 -4.65 21.05
N ARG A 483 5.21 -3.56 20.89
CA ARG A 483 3.76 -3.52 21.17
C ARG A 483 2.98 -4.24 20.09
N LEU A 484 2.42 -5.40 20.44
CA LEU A 484 1.47 -6.08 19.56
C LEU A 484 0.15 -5.32 19.57
N GLY A 485 -0.21 -4.75 18.43
CA GLY A 485 -1.53 -4.18 18.21
C GLY A 485 -2.59 -5.26 17.96
N THR A 486 -3.77 -4.83 17.52
CA THR A 486 -4.90 -5.69 17.16
C THR A 486 -5.34 -5.44 15.72
N PHE A 487 -6.03 -6.39 15.13
CA PHE A 487 -6.69 -6.21 13.85
C PHE A 487 -8.14 -6.68 13.92
N SER A 488 -8.94 -6.27 12.95
CA SER A 488 -10.30 -6.77 12.74
C SER A 488 -10.53 -7.06 11.27
N MET A 489 -11.47 -7.96 10.99
CA MET A 489 -11.80 -8.41 9.63
C MET A 489 -13.09 -7.76 9.14
N THR A 490 -13.14 -7.41 7.86
CA THR A 490 -14.34 -6.94 7.18
C THR A 490 -14.54 -7.68 5.87
N ALA A 491 -15.80 -7.94 5.51
CA ALA A 491 -16.16 -8.48 4.20
C ALA A 491 -17.49 -7.88 3.74
N THR A 492 -17.58 -7.56 2.46
CA THR A 492 -18.80 -6.94 1.89
C THR A 492 -19.29 -7.82 0.73
N PRO A 493 -20.20 -8.78 1.00
CA PRO A 493 -20.77 -9.61 -0.05
C PRO A 493 -21.76 -8.82 -0.91
N PRO A 494 -22.01 -9.21 -2.17
CA PRO A 494 -23.14 -8.72 -2.94
C PRO A 494 -24.45 -9.07 -2.24
N PRO A 495 -25.50 -8.27 -2.41
CA PRO A 495 -26.78 -8.49 -1.70
C PRO A 495 -27.46 -9.80 -2.09
N VAL A 496 -27.33 -10.24 -3.35
CA VAL A 496 -27.95 -11.46 -3.91
C VAL A 496 -27.04 -12.05 -4.98
N VAL A 497 -27.00 -13.36 -5.11
CA VAL A 497 -26.29 -14.10 -6.18
C VAL A 497 -27.20 -15.16 -6.80
N GLY A 498 -27.03 -15.43 -8.10
CA GLY A 498 -27.81 -16.43 -8.80
C GLY A 498 -27.39 -17.88 -8.47
N GLY A 499 -28.34 -18.80 -8.47
CA GLY A 499 -28.13 -20.22 -8.16
C GLY A 499 -27.57 -21.09 -9.29
N ASN A 500 -27.29 -20.54 -10.47
CA ASN A 500 -26.92 -21.28 -11.68
C ASN A 500 -25.41 -21.61 -11.80
N GLY A 501 -24.68 -21.48 -10.73
CA GLY A 501 -23.22 -21.60 -10.75
C GLY A 501 -22.55 -20.27 -11.14
N GLY A 502 -21.25 -20.18 -10.93
CA GLY A 502 -20.45 -19.01 -11.27
C GLY A 502 -19.49 -18.62 -10.18
N THR A 503 -18.63 -17.63 -10.48
CA THR A 503 -17.67 -17.11 -9.51
C THR A 503 -18.01 -15.68 -9.16
N ILE A 504 -18.12 -15.39 -7.87
CA ILE A 504 -18.34 -14.05 -7.33
C ILE A 504 -17.11 -13.57 -6.59
N GLY A 505 -16.77 -12.27 -6.74
CA GLY A 505 -15.70 -11.61 -6.00
C GLY A 505 -16.25 -10.85 -4.80
N ILE A 506 -15.71 -11.10 -3.62
CA ILE A 506 -16.09 -10.46 -2.37
C ILE A 506 -14.89 -9.70 -1.82
N PRO A 507 -14.94 -8.38 -1.69
CA PRO A 507 -13.89 -7.63 -1.03
C PRO A 507 -13.76 -8.06 0.44
N VAL A 508 -12.55 -8.44 0.84
CA VAL A 508 -12.18 -8.76 2.22
C VAL A 508 -11.12 -7.77 2.65
N GLY A 509 -11.32 -7.11 3.77
CA GLY A 509 -10.43 -6.10 4.31
C GLY A 509 -9.99 -6.39 5.73
N ILE A 510 -8.89 -5.77 6.13
CA ILE A 510 -8.37 -5.76 7.50
C ILE A 510 -8.27 -4.32 7.97
N SER A 511 -8.82 -4.03 9.13
CA SER A 511 -8.57 -2.80 9.88
C SER A 511 -7.55 -3.09 10.96
N ARG A 512 -6.48 -2.30 11.07
CA ARG A 512 -5.35 -2.52 11.96
C ARG A 512 -5.23 -1.39 12.97
N SER A 513 -4.84 -1.70 14.20
CA SER A 513 -4.34 -0.67 15.13
C SER A 513 -2.99 -0.13 14.62
N PRO A 514 -2.59 1.09 15.01
CA PRO A 514 -1.36 1.70 14.51
C PRO A 514 -0.07 0.92 14.77
N THR A 515 -0.09 0.02 15.73
CA THR A 515 1.06 -0.83 16.12
C THR A 515 0.99 -2.24 15.56
N PHE A 516 -0.10 -2.62 14.87
CA PHE A 516 -0.23 -3.95 14.27
C PHE A 516 0.19 -3.92 12.79
N LEU A 517 1.42 -4.31 12.51
CA LEU A 517 2.02 -4.33 11.17
C LEU A 517 2.13 -5.73 10.59
N GLU A 518 1.67 -6.72 11.30
CA GLU A 518 1.97 -8.12 11.09
C GLU A 518 1.28 -8.69 9.84
N ARG A 519 1.86 -9.75 9.30
CA ARG A 519 1.30 -10.52 8.21
C ARG A 519 0.12 -11.35 8.69
N VAL A 520 -1.09 -10.97 8.31
CA VAL A 520 -2.30 -11.75 8.60
C VAL A 520 -2.51 -12.78 7.50
N ARG A 521 -2.52 -14.05 7.85
CA ARG A 521 -2.86 -15.16 6.95
C ARG A 521 -4.36 -15.32 6.91
N LEU A 522 -4.91 -15.56 5.71
CA LEU A 522 -6.34 -15.67 5.47
C LEU A 522 -6.75 -17.12 5.23
N ALA A 523 -7.83 -17.50 5.87
CA ALA A 523 -8.54 -18.76 5.63
C ALA A 523 -10.03 -18.47 5.42
N VAL A 524 -10.73 -19.37 4.73
CA VAL A 524 -12.16 -19.26 4.49
C VAL A 524 -12.86 -20.59 4.70
N GLN A 525 -14.00 -20.55 5.36
CA GLN A 525 -14.92 -21.67 5.50
C GLN A 525 -16.17 -21.37 4.68
N VAL A 526 -16.48 -22.27 3.76
CA VAL A 526 -17.62 -22.16 2.84
C VAL A 526 -18.55 -23.37 2.97
N PRO A 527 -19.80 -23.27 2.51
CA PRO A 527 -20.71 -24.41 2.44
C PRO A 527 -20.11 -25.58 1.62
N ALA A 528 -20.54 -26.80 1.94
CA ALA A 528 -20.06 -28.00 1.26
C ALA A 528 -20.32 -27.94 -0.26
N GLY A 529 -19.30 -28.25 -1.05
CA GLY A 529 -19.36 -28.24 -2.51
C GLY A 529 -19.06 -26.87 -3.16
N TRP A 530 -18.92 -25.78 -2.37
CA TRP A 530 -18.50 -24.48 -2.90
C TRP A 530 -16.97 -24.42 -3.03
N GLY A 531 -16.49 -23.75 -4.09
CA GLY A 531 -15.08 -23.42 -4.24
C GLY A 531 -14.77 -22.04 -3.63
N ALA A 532 -13.57 -21.90 -3.08
CA ALA A 532 -13.11 -20.60 -2.55
C ALA A 532 -11.61 -20.41 -2.77
N SER A 533 -11.20 -19.20 -3.12
CA SER A 533 -9.81 -18.80 -3.22
C SER A 533 -9.66 -17.30 -2.98
N PHE A 534 -8.50 -16.87 -2.47
CA PHE A 534 -8.15 -15.45 -2.34
C PHE A 534 -7.20 -15.03 -3.47
N ASP A 535 -7.28 -13.78 -3.91
CA ASP A 535 -6.28 -13.19 -4.81
C ASP A 535 -4.93 -13.06 -4.09
N SER A 536 -4.94 -12.81 -2.77
CA SER A 536 -3.79 -12.92 -1.86
C SER A 536 -4.19 -13.65 -0.60
N THR A 537 -3.47 -14.71 -0.24
CA THR A 537 -3.73 -15.52 0.97
C THR A 537 -3.17 -14.91 2.24
N SER A 538 -2.48 -13.77 2.14
CA SER A 538 -1.99 -13.01 3.28
C SER A 538 -1.99 -11.52 3.00
N LEU A 539 -2.19 -10.71 4.03
CA LEU A 539 -2.17 -9.26 3.97
C LEU A 539 -1.15 -8.72 4.95
N PHE A 540 -0.27 -7.84 4.48
CA PHE A 540 0.83 -7.28 5.26
C PHE A 540 0.86 -5.75 5.13
N GLY A 541 1.30 -5.08 6.19
CA GLY A 541 1.51 -3.63 6.22
C GLY A 541 0.23 -2.80 6.07
N PHE A 542 0.40 -1.49 5.82
CA PHE A 542 -0.70 -0.55 5.64
C PHE A 542 -1.21 -0.48 4.20
N THR A 543 -0.41 -0.89 3.23
CA THR A 543 -0.77 -0.92 1.81
C THR A 543 -1.53 -2.19 1.43
N GLY A 544 -1.25 -3.30 2.10
CA GLY A 544 -1.91 -4.59 1.91
C GLY A 544 -3.11 -4.80 2.84
N THR A 545 -4.10 -3.89 2.80
CA THR A 545 -5.26 -3.93 3.73
C THR A 545 -6.47 -4.67 3.18
N ALA A 546 -6.46 -5.10 1.93
CA ALA A 546 -7.60 -5.78 1.31
C ALA A 546 -7.17 -6.79 0.23
N THR A 547 -8.02 -7.79 0.01
CA THR A 547 -7.95 -8.77 -1.07
C THR A 547 -9.34 -9.11 -1.56
N THR A 548 -9.44 -9.89 -2.65
CA THR A 548 -10.71 -10.41 -3.14
C THR A 548 -10.82 -11.90 -2.81
N LEU A 549 -11.87 -12.26 -2.08
CA LEU A 549 -12.30 -13.65 -1.96
C LEU A 549 -13.13 -14.02 -3.19
N ARG A 550 -12.72 -15.03 -3.94
CA ARG A 550 -13.47 -15.60 -5.07
C ARG A 550 -14.21 -16.84 -4.60
N LEU A 551 -15.54 -16.76 -4.56
CA LEU A 551 -16.40 -17.91 -4.27
C LEU A 551 -16.93 -18.47 -5.58
N THR A 552 -16.79 -19.77 -5.79
CA THR A 552 -17.37 -20.49 -6.92
C THR A 552 -18.51 -21.36 -6.42
N LEU A 553 -19.71 -21.00 -6.85
CA LEU A 553 -20.93 -21.74 -6.51
C LEU A 553 -21.10 -22.90 -7.49
N PRO A 554 -21.46 -24.10 -7.05
CA PRO A 554 -21.88 -25.17 -7.94
C PRO A 554 -23.20 -24.79 -8.62
N SER A 555 -23.52 -25.44 -9.75
CA SER A 555 -24.81 -25.26 -10.40
C SER A 555 -25.94 -25.88 -9.56
N GLY A 556 -27.12 -25.23 -9.55
CA GLY A 556 -28.31 -25.74 -8.91
C GLY A 556 -28.28 -25.59 -7.36
N VAL A 557 -27.57 -24.64 -6.83
CA VAL A 557 -27.67 -24.28 -5.39
C VAL A 557 -29.07 -23.78 -5.12
N PRO A 558 -29.82 -24.38 -4.18
CA PRO A 558 -31.19 -23.96 -3.88
C PRO A 558 -31.29 -22.56 -3.35
N TYR A 559 -32.46 -21.93 -3.52
CA TYR A 559 -32.76 -20.66 -2.86
C TYR A 559 -32.52 -20.75 -1.35
N GLY A 560 -31.74 -19.81 -0.82
CA GLY A 560 -31.43 -19.80 0.60
C GLY A 560 -30.27 -18.89 0.97
N THR A 561 -30.04 -18.80 2.26
CA THR A 561 -28.95 -17.99 2.83
C THR A 561 -27.85 -18.92 3.33
N TYR A 562 -26.64 -18.69 2.86
CA TYR A 562 -25.48 -19.53 3.10
C TYR A 562 -24.38 -18.77 3.84
N PRO A 563 -23.98 -19.23 5.04
CA PRO A 563 -22.92 -18.55 5.79
C PRO A 563 -21.54 -18.83 5.17
N VAL A 564 -20.73 -17.80 5.13
CA VAL A 564 -19.31 -17.85 4.77
C VAL A 564 -18.52 -17.16 5.86
N THR A 565 -17.50 -17.83 6.40
CA THR A 565 -16.64 -17.27 7.45
C THR A 565 -15.24 -17.09 6.90
N VAL A 566 -14.72 -15.88 6.98
CA VAL A 566 -13.33 -15.54 6.69
C VAL A 566 -12.61 -15.32 8.01
N THR A 567 -11.48 -16.00 8.18
CA THR A 567 -10.63 -15.91 9.36
C THR A 567 -9.27 -15.35 8.97
N GLY A 568 -8.82 -14.34 9.68
CA GLY A 568 -7.46 -13.84 9.67
C GLY A 568 -6.70 -14.37 10.89
N SER A 569 -5.45 -14.77 10.72
CA SER A 569 -4.63 -15.28 11.81
C SER A 569 -3.20 -14.75 11.77
N TYR A 570 -2.66 -14.44 12.95
CA TYR A 570 -1.25 -14.16 13.20
C TYR A 570 -0.87 -14.78 14.55
N HIS A 571 0.02 -15.78 14.55
CA HIS A 571 0.34 -16.61 15.73
C HIS A 571 -0.95 -17.09 16.44
N SER A 572 -1.09 -16.79 17.72
CA SER A 572 -2.28 -17.14 18.51
C SER A 572 -3.46 -16.18 18.32
N MET A 573 -3.25 -15.02 17.67
CA MET A 573 -4.33 -14.06 17.40
C MET A 573 -5.15 -14.50 16.19
N THR A 574 -6.46 -14.57 16.37
CA THR A 574 -7.41 -14.90 15.31
C THR A 574 -8.61 -13.98 15.38
N GLU A 575 -8.96 -13.41 14.23
CA GLU A 575 -10.17 -12.62 14.04
C GLU A 575 -10.98 -13.18 12.89
N SER A 576 -12.29 -13.19 13.02
CA SER A 576 -13.17 -13.75 12.00
C SER A 576 -14.33 -12.81 11.70
N THR A 577 -14.73 -12.80 10.43
CA THR A 577 -15.97 -12.18 10.00
C THR A 577 -16.83 -13.19 9.28
N THR A 578 -18.09 -13.29 9.69
CA THR A 578 -19.08 -14.18 9.05
C THR A 578 -20.12 -13.31 8.35
N PHE A 579 -20.37 -13.58 7.12
CA PHE A 579 -21.41 -12.96 6.31
C PHE A 579 -22.28 -14.03 5.63
N SER A 580 -23.44 -13.61 5.17
CA SER A 580 -24.37 -14.50 4.49
C SER A 580 -24.42 -14.18 3.00
N VAL A 581 -24.32 -15.21 2.18
CA VAL A 581 -24.58 -15.14 0.74
C VAL A 581 -26.02 -15.60 0.51
N LEU A 582 -26.88 -14.70 0.01
CA LEU A 582 -28.25 -15.03 -0.40
C LEU A 582 -28.20 -15.53 -1.84
N VAL A 583 -28.42 -16.85 -2.02
CA VAL A 583 -28.57 -17.46 -3.34
C VAL A 583 -30.02 -17.39 -3.77
N GLU A 584 -30.29 -16.91 -4.98
CA GLU A 584 -31.60 -16.70 -5.52
C GLU A 584 -31.68 -17.29 -6.93
N ASP A 585 -32.73 -18.09 -7.22
CA ASP A 585 -32.96 -18.80 -8.48
C ASP A 585 -34.37 -18.56 -9.07
N VAL A 586 -35.10 -17.58 -8.52
CA VAL A 586 -36.46 -17.23 -8.96
C VAL A 586 -36.40 -16.23 -10.11
N PRO A 587 -36.86 -16.58 -11.33
CA PRO A 587 -36.83 -15.64 -12.44
C PRO A 587 -37.84 -14.49 -12.24
N PRO A 588 -37.53 -13.29 -12.73
CA PRO A 588 -38.48 -12.18 -12.72
C PRO A 588 -39.70 -12.45 -13.64
N VAL A 589 -40.77 -11.73 -13.42
CA VAL A 589 -41.99 -11.82 -14.24
C VAL A 589 -42.05 -10.62 -15.17
N ALA A 590 -41.90 -10.87 -16.47
CA ALA A 590 -42.06 -9.84 -17.51
C ALA A 590 -43.46 -9.82 -18.10
N SER A 591 -43.97 -8.62 -18.37
CA SER A 591 -45.30 -8.44 -19.04
C SER A 591 -45.12 -8.19 -20.56
N PRO A 592 -46.06 -8.65 -21.38
CA PRO A 592 -46.03 -8.42 -22.81
C PRO A 592 -45.89 -6.93 -23.17
N PRO A 593 -44.96 -6.57 -24.03
CA PRO A 593 -44.82 -5.17 -24.46
C PRO A 593 -45.98 -4.74 -25.39
N THR A 594 -46.28 -3.46 -25.32
CA THR A 594 -47.33 -2.85 -26.16
C THR A 594 -46.71 -2.00 -27.28
N VAL A 595 -47.34 -2.03 -28.46
CA VAL A 595 -46.89 -1.23 -29.60
C VAL A 595 -47.87 -0.12 -29.88
N SER A 596 -47.39 1.12 -30.05
CA SER A 596 -48.20 2.29 -30.35
C SER A 596 -47.48 3.21 -31.33
N LEU A 597 -48.24 4.00 -32.12
CA LEU A 597 -47.68 5.02 -33.01
C LEU A 597 -47.08 6.16 -32.19
N ARG A 598 -45.83 6.55 -32.45
CA ARG A 598 -45.11 7.56 -31.69
C ARG A 598 -45.49 8.97 -32.11
N ARG A 599 -46.19 9.71 -31.28
CA ARG A 599 -46.43 11.15 -31.47
C ARG A 599 -45.10 11.92 -31.37
N GLY A 600 -44.90 12.88 -32.28
CA GLY A 600 -43.66 13.64 -32.40
C GLY A 600 -42.54 12.90 -33.14
N GLY A 601 -42.64 11.60 -33.37
CA GLY A 601 -41.73 10.85 -34.22
C GLY A 601 -41.77 11.29 -35.66
N VAL A 602 -40.71 11.03 -36.40
CA VAL A 602 -40.56 11.37 -37.85
C VAL A 602 -40.54 10.08 -38.63
N VAL A 603 -41.45 9.96 -39.62
CA VAL A 603 -41.44 8.84 -40.58
C VAL A 603 -40.14 8.91 -41.39
N THR A 604 -39.41 7.80 -41.54
CA THR A 604 -38.11 7.78 -42.20
C THR A 604 -38.23 8.10 -43.70
N ARG A 605 -37.11 8.31 -44.42
CA ARG A 605 -37.12 8.47 -45.90
C ARG A 605 -37.54 7.21 -46.63
N ALA A 606 -37.32 6.05 -46.00
CA ALA A 606 -37.78 4.75 -46.48
C ALA A 606 -39.28 4.51 -46.21
N VAL A 607 -40.01 5.53 -45.70
CA VAL A 607 -41.42 5.50 -45.30
C VAL A 607 -41.68 4.61 -44.05
N GLU A 608 -40.67 4.30 -43.26
CA GLU A 608 -40.87 3.53 -42.03
C GLU A 608 -41.53 4.40 -40.94
N ALA A 609 -42.56 3.84 -40.32
CA ALA A 609 -43.31 4.52 -39.29
C ALA A 609 -42.63 4.38 -37.90
N PRO A 610 -42.48 5.48 -37.15
CA PRO A 610 -41.99 5.43 -35.80
C PRO A 610 -43.05 4.86 -34.85
N VAL A 611 -42.70 3.79 -34.15
CA VAL A 611 -43.53 3.21 -33.09
C VAL A 611 -42.81 3.30 -31.74
N THR A 612 -43.58 3.39 -30.67
CA THR A 612 -43.15 3.20 -29.31
C THR A 612 -43.48 1.77 -28.92
N VAL A 613 -42.48 1.04 -28.47
CA VAL A 613 -42.62 -0.24 -27.78
C VAL A 613 -42.45 0.05 -26.30
N SER A 614 -43.46 -0.20 -25.48
CA SER A 614 -43.47 0.08 -24.05
C SER A 614 -44.01 -1.09 -23.25
N TRP A 615 -43.55 -1.23 -22.03
CA TRP A 615 -43.95 -2.30 -21.12
C TRP A 615 -44.09 -1.82 -19.69
N VAL A 616 -44.82 -2.59 -18.89
CA VAL A 616 -44.89 -2.40 -17.47
C VAL A 616 -43.56 -2.95 -16.87
N PRO A 617 -42.92 -2.27 -15.92
CA PRO A 617 -41.73 -2.79 -15.27
C PRO A 617 -41.94 -4.23 -14.81
N ALA A 618 -40.97 -5.10 -15.10
CA ALA A 618 -41.00 -6.46 -14.58
C ALA A 618 -40.92 -6.43 -13.04
N THR A 619 -41.45 -7.44 -12.43
CA THR A 619 -41.42 -7.60 -10.97
C THR A 619 -40.67 -8.86 -10.61
N ASP A 620 -39.90 -8.76 -9.56
CA ASP A 620 -39.25 -9.85 -8.87
C ASP A 620 -39.56 -9.80 -7.38
N VAL A 621 -39.56 -10.95 -6.71
CA VAL A 621 -39.93 -11.03 -5.30
C VAL A 621 -38.73 -10.92 -4.36
N VAL A 622 -37.51 -11.11 -4.88
CA VAL A 622 -36.28 -11.21 -4.09
C VAL A 622 -35.25 -10.18 -4.52
N SER A 623 -35.07 -10.03 -5.84
CA SER A 623 -34.00 -9.23 -6.39
C SER A 623 -34.51 -8.07 -7.27
N ALA A 624 -33.67 -7.09 -7.55
CA ALA A 624 -34.02 -5.99 -8.42
C ALA A 624 -33.82 -6.37 -9.91
N ILE A 625 -34.57 -5.69 -10.81
CA ILE A 625 -34.40 -5.91 -12.24
C ILE A 625 -33.12 -5.22 -12.72
N ALA A 626 -32.15 -6.03 -13.19
CA ALA A 626 -30.89 -5.56 -13.74
C ALA A 626 -31.04 -5.02 -15.18
N GLY A 627 -31.85 -5.70 -16.01
CA GLY A 627 -32.01 -5.32 -17.39
C GLY A 627 -33.17 -5.98 -18.11
N TYR A 628 -33.33 -5.59 -19.36
CA TYR A 628 -34.29 -6.20 -20.30
C TYR A 628 -33.58 -6.59 -21.58
N GLU A 629 -33.99 -7.70 -22.14
CA GLU A 629 -33.72 -8.08 -23.51
C GLU A 629 -35.00 -7.89 -24.34
N LEU A 630 -34.96 -7.04 -25.37
CA LEU A 630 -36.07 -6.84 -26.30
C LEU A 630 -35.67 -7.37 -27.67
N SER A 631 -36.37 -8.40 -28.13
CA SER A 631 -36.21 -8.94 -29.47
C SER A 631 -37.37 -8.52 -30.37
N GLY A 632 -37.13 -8.25 -31.66
CA GLY A 632 -38.16 -7.83 -32.62
C GLY A 632 -38.21 -8.73 -33.83
N THR A 633 -39.43 -8.90 -34.39
CA THR A 633 -39.62 -9.58 -35.68
C THR A 633 -40.44 -8.74 -36.64
N ALA A 634 -40.23 -8.93 -37.97
CA ALA A 634 -41.03 -8.40 -39.02
C ALA A 634 -41.39 -9.53 -40.02
N ASN A 635 -42.69 -9.78 -40.21
CA ASN A 635 -43.20 -10.95 -40.98
C ASN A 635 -42.57 -12.29 -40.53
N GLY A 636 -42.34 -12.43 -39.21
CA GLY A 636 -41.72 -13.64 -38.63
C GLY A 636 -40.16 -13.64 -38.67
N THR A 637 -39.54 -12.73 -39.44
CA THR A 637 -38.08 -12.66 -39.52
C THR A 637 -37.52 -11.79 -38.40
N PRO A 638 -36.47 -12.20 -37.66
CA PRO A 638 -35.84 -11.36 -36.64
C PRO A 638 -35.31 -10.04 -37.22
N THR A 639 -35.54 -8.95 -36.49
CA THR A 639 -35.06 -7.61 -36.87
C THR A 639 -33.94 -7.10 -35.96
N GLY A 640 -33.69 -7.78 -34.82
CA GLY A 640 -32.65 -7.49 -33.88
C GLY A 640 -33.04 -7.79 -32.44
N THR A 641 -32.03 -7.85 -31.59
CA THR A 641 -32.14 -7.99 -30.13
C THR A 641 -31.38 -6.85 -29.47
N TRP A 642 -31.95 -6.28 -28.45
CA TRP A 642 -31.42 -5.10 -27.76
C TRP A 642 -31.38 -5.35 -26.26
N GLN A 643 -30.20 -5.22 -25.66
CA GLN A 643 -30.02 -5.19 -24.22
C GLN A 643 -30.31 -3.79 -23.67
N LEU A 644 -31.13 -3.68 -22.65
CA LEU A 644 -31.63 -2.41 -22.14
C LEU A 644 -31.48 -2.39 -20.60
N PRO A 645 -31.10 -1.24 -20.01
CA PRO A 645 -31.04 -1.09 -18.55
C PRO A 645 -32.38 -1.40 -17.86
N GLY A 646 -32.37 -1.88 -16.63
CA GLY A 646 -33.55 -2.21 -15.85
C GLY A 646 -34.53 -1.05 -15.59
N SER A 647 -34.05 0.19 -15.69
CA SER A 647 -34.87 1.40 -15.62
C SER A 647 -35.62 1.74 -16.90
N THR A 648 -35.36 1.04 -18.02
CA THR A 648 -35.99 1.32 -19.34
C THR A 648 -37.35 0.67 -19.42
N THR A 649 -38.39 1.45 -19.73
CA THR A 649 -39.77 0.96 -19.91
C THR A 649 -40.34 1.26 -21.28
N LEU A 650 -39.60 1.92 -22.13
CA LEU A 650 -40.01 2.24 -23.49
C LEU A 650 -38.83 2.48 -24.47
N VAL A 651 -39.01 2.11 -25.71
CA VAL A 651 -38.06 2.39 -26.79
C VAL A 651 -38.79 2.83 -28.08
N THR A 652 -38.05 3.46 -28.97
CA THR A 652 -38.57 3.79 -30.32
C THR A 652 -37.99 2.82 -31.32
N ARG A 653 -38.86 2.32 -32.22
CA ARG A 653 -38.48 1.48 -33.34
C ARG A 653 -39.12 2.02 -34.63
N PHE A 654 -38.56 1.63 -35.76
CA PHE A 654 -39.08 2.04 -37.08
C PHE A 654 -39.49 0.82 -37.86
N HIS A 655 -40.66 0.86 -38.47
CA HIS A 655 -41.21 -0.27 -39.24
C HIS A 655 -41.71 0.13 -40.60
N ALA A 656 -41.42 -0.72 -41.59
CA ALA A 656 -41.97 -0.59 -42.96
C ALA A 656 -43.48 -0.81 -42.95
N PRO A 657 -44.25 -0.02 -43.65
CA PRO A 657 -45.69 -0.21 -43.78
C PRO A 657 -46.04 -1.59 -44.33
N GLY A 658 -47.04 -2.21 -43.75
CA GLY A 658 -47.53 -3.52 -44.21
C GLY A 658 -46.83 -4.72 -43.61
N ALA A 659 -45.64 -4.56 -43.00
CA ALA A 659 -44.98 -5.63 -42.27
C ALA A 659 -45.70 -5.90 -40.93
N THR A 660 -45.90 -7.16 -40.61
CA THR A 660 -46.41 -7.58 -39.29
C THR A 660 -45.23 -7.60 -38.33
N MET A 661 -45.28 -6.76 -37.31
CA MET A 661 -44.26 -6.68 -36.27
C MET A 661 -44.71 -7.34 -34.97
N ALA A 662 -43.83 -8.00 -34.25
CA ALA A 662 -44.01 -8.46 -32.89
C ALA A 662 -42.72 -8.29 -32.10
N TYR A 663 -42.85 -8.12 -30.81
CA TYR A 663 -41.71 -7.97 -29.89
C TYR A 663 -41.82 -8.95 -28.75
N ALA A 664 -40.71 -9.61 -28.42
CA ALA A 664 -40.54 -10.39 -27.21
C ALA A 664 -39.72 -9.59 -26.21
N LEU A 665 -40.12 -9.61 -24.98
CA LEU A 665 -39.41 -9.01 -23.82
C LEU A 665 -39.09 -10.10 -22.83
N SER A 666 -37.85 -10.19 -22.41
CA SER A 666 -37.47 -10.88 -21.18
C SER A 666 -36.76 -9.91 -20.22
N ALA A 667 -36.87 -10.16 -18.94
CA ALA A 667 -36.21 -9.40 -17.88
C ALA A 667 -35.14 -10.25 -17.24
N THR A 668 -34.04 -9.62 -16.85
CA THR A 668 -32.99 -10.26 -16.06
C THR A 668 -32.89 -9.52 -14.72
N ASP A 669 -32.82 -10.25 -13.61
CA ASP A 669 -32.63 -9.70 -12.28
C ASP A 669 -31.17 -9.47 -11.93
N THR A 670 -30.88 -8.94 -10.75
CA THR A 670 -29.51 -8.72 -10.28
C THR A 670 -28.81 -10.02 -9.88
N ALA A 671 -29.50 -11.11 -9.71
CA ALA A 671 -28.97 -12.45 -9.49
C ALA A 671 -28.62 -13.17 -10.80
N GLY A 672 -29.05 -12.66 -11.93
CA GLY A 672 -28.78 -13.21 -13.26
C GLY A 672 -29.86 -14.15 -13.77
N ASN A 673 -30.98 -14.35 -13.06
CA ASN A 673 -32.10 -15.14 -13.52
C ASN A 673 -32.87 -14.39 -14.58
N GLN A 674 -33.31 -15.10 -15.63
CA GLN A 674 -34.01 -14.53 -16.76
C GLN A 674 -35.45 -15.03 -16.85
N SER A 675 -36.38 -14.11 -17.04
CA SER A 675 -37.81 -14.44 -17.26
C SER A 675 -38.02 -15.14 -18.59
N ASP A 676 -39.14 -15.85 -18.68
CA ASP A 676 -39.70 -16.23 -19.98
C ASP A 676 -39.93 -15.02 -20.89
N GLN A 677 -39.93 -15.26 -22.20
CA GLN A 677 -40.22 -14.23 -23.19
C GLN A 677 -41.71 -13.89 -23.24
N ALA A 678 -42.06 -12.65 -22.91
CA ALA A 678 -43.40 -12.11 -23.04
C ALA A 678 -43.60 -11.42 -24.42
N TRP A 679 -44.49 -11.97 -25.26
CA TRP A 679 -44.69 -11.48 -26.60
C TRP A 679 -45.80 -10.42 -26.71
N SER A 680 -45.54 -9.35 -27.42
CA SER A 680 -46.56 -8.37 -27.80
C SER A 680 -47.61 -8.98 -28.74
N ALA A 681 -48.81 -8.43 -28.76
CA ALA A 681 -49.75 -8.70 -29.84
C ALA A 681 -49.11 -8.25 -31.18
N PRO A 682 -49.30 -9.02 -32.26
CA PRO A 682 -48.86 -8.63 -33.59
C PRO A 682 -49.46 -7.27 -34.01
N ALA A 683 -48.69 -6.46 -34.70
CA ALA A 683 -49.09 -5.13 -35.11
C ALA A 683 -48.63 -4.85 -36.51
N VAL A 684 -49.47 -4.14 -37.26
CA VAL A 684 -49.20 -3.73 -38.65
C VAL A 684 -49.47 -2.22 -38.80
N VAL A 685 -48.51 -1.50 -39.31
CA VAL A 685 -48.77 -0.09 -39.68
C VAL A 685 -49.21 -0.02 -41.16
N ARG A 686 -50.36 0.60 -41.41
CA ARG A 686 -50.85 0.92 -42.74
C ARG A 686 -50.71 2.43 -42.93
N VAL A 687 -50.29 2.83 -44.11
CA VAL A 687 -50.17 4.24 -44.52
C VAL A 687 -51.24 4.55 -45.58
N THR A 688 -51.98 5.61 -45.34
CA THR A 688 -52.88 6.21 -46.39
C THR A 688 -52.32 7.57 -46.75
N GLU A 689 -51.73 7.64 -47.89
CA GLU A 689 -51.15 8.89 -48.46
C GLU A 689 -52.18 9.94 -48.71
N ASP A 690 -51.83 11.20 -48.66
CA ASP A 690 -52.70 12.35 -48.94
C ASP A 690 -53.19 12.39 -50.37
N THR A 691 -52.47 11.75 -51.27
CA THR A 691 -52.81 11.64 -52.75
C THR A 691 -53.63 10.38 -53.10
N SER A 692 -53.93 9.50 -52.17
CA SER A 692 -54.68 8.28 -52.38
C SER A 692 -56.09 8.54 -52.84
N GLY A 693 -56.61 7.72 -53.80
CA GLY A 693 -57.97 7.80 -54.26
C GLY A 693 -59.06 7.64 -53.23
N SER A 694 -58.75 7.07 -52.07
CA SER A 694 -59.64 6.92 -50.90
C SER A 694 -59.75 8.19 -50.01
N VAL A 695 -59.02 9.26 -50.34
CA VAL A 695 -59.01 10.51 -49.58
C VAL A 695 -59.99 11.53 -50.23
N ALA A 696 -61.10 11.84 -49.51
CA ALA A 696 -62.06 12.89 -49.93
C ALA A 696 -61.58 14.26 -49.39
N ARG A 697 -61.78 15.32 -50.21
CA ARG A 697 -61.40 16.70 -49.91
C ARG A 697 -62.31 17.74 -50.50
N SER A 698 -62.41 18.93 -49.93
CA SER A 698 -63.08 20.12 -50.44
C SER A 698 -62.28 20.60 -51.65
N SER A 699 -62.88 20.44 -52.90
CA SER A 699 -62.19 20.33 -54.17
C SER A 699 -61.36 21.53 -54.63
N ARG A 700 -61.63 22.76 -54.20
CA ARG A 700 -60.92 23.95 -54.70
C ARG A 700 -59.88 24.53 -53.76
N HIS A 701 -59.66 23.94 -52.56
CA HIS A 701 -58.87 24.57 -51.51
C HIS A 701 -57.53 23.82 -51.20
N TRP A 702 -57.40 22.60 -51.71
CA TRP A 702 -56.21 21.78 -51.53
C TRP A 702 -55.35 21.72 -52.76
N LYS A 703 -54.05 22.00 -52.56
CA LYS A 703 -53.02 21.96 -53.58
C LYS A 703 -52.00 20.92 -53.25
N THR A 704 -51.57 20.09 -54.16
CA THR A 704 -50.51 19.09 -53.99
C THR A 704 -49.20 19.70 -54.51
N LEU A 705 -48.15 19.57 -53.78
CA LEU A 705 -46.82 20.06 -54.08
C LEU A 705 -45.83 18.88 -54.08
N VAL A 706 -44.98 18.79 -55.11
CA VAL A 706 -43.84 17.87 -55.07
C VAL A 706 -42.89 18.36 -54.06
N TYR A 707 -42.60 17.47 -53.01
CA TYR A 707 -41.75 17.82 -51.94
C TYR A 707 -40.91 16.60 -51.54
N LYS A 708 -39.62 16.64 -51.91
CA LYS A 708 -38.67 15.49 -51.74
C LYS A 708 -38.57 14.93 -50.35
N TYR A 709 -39.05 15.67 -49.36
CA TYR A 709 -39.04 15.27 -47.95
C TYR A 709 -40.39 14.79 -47.38
N ALA A 710 -41.38 14.59 -48.22
CA ALA A 710 -42.68 13.99 -47.91
C ALA A 710 -42.61 12.45 -48.02
N THR A 711 -43.59 11.69 -47.47
CA THR A 711 -43.62 10.24 -47.43
C THR A 711 -43.60 9.63 -48.85
N ASN A 712 -44.38 10.15 -49.80
CA ASN A 712 -44.47 9.76 -51.20
C ASN A 712 -43.93 10.81 -52.18
N ARG A 713 -43.05 11.74 -51.69
CA ARG A 713 -42.54 12.92 -52.39
C ARG A 713 -43.56 13.99 -52.70
N HIS A 714 -44.79 13.91 -52.15
CA HIS A 714 -45.84 14.88 -52.28
C HIS A 714 -46.35 15.31 -50.91
N VAL A 715 -46.82 16.53 -50.82
CA VAL A 715 -47.53 17.04 -49.61
C VAL A 715 -48.73 17.85 -50.10
N THR A 716 -49.88 17.58 -49.58
CA THR A 716 -51.08 18.31 -49.88
C THR A 716 -51.35 19.36 -48.79
N TYR A 717 -51.58 20.63 -49.22
CA TYR A 717 -51.75 21.72 -48.31
C TYR A 717 -52.96 22.58 -48.63
N ALA A 718 -53.54 23.22 -47.64
CA ALA A 718 -54.58 24.22 -47.84
C ALA A 718 -54.33 25.42 -46.91
N THR A 719 -54.87 26.59 -47.32
CA THR A 719 -54.80 27.85 -46.51
C THR A 719 -56.21 28.40 -46.23
N ALA A 720 -57.24 27.92 -46.91
CA ALA A 720 -58.62 28.40 -46.72
C ALA A 720 -59.24 27.87 -45.45
N ARG A 721 -59.81 28.77 -44.65
CA ARG A 721 -60.54 28.42 -43.41
C ARG A 721 -61.66 27.44 -43.74
N ASN A 722 -61.89 26.43 -42.95
CA ASN A 722 -62.84 25.34 -43.11
C ASN A 722 -62.60 24.38 -44.28
N ALA A 723 -61.50 24.55 -45.12
CA ALA A 723 -61.11 23.50 -46.03
C ALA A 723 -60.91 22.19 -45.24
N TRP A 724 -61.42 21.10 -45.73
CA TRP A 724 -61.37 19.80 -45.09
C TRP A 724 -60.79 18.71 -45.96
N MET A 725 -60.12 17.75 -45.39
CA MET A 725 -59.64 16.50 -45.99
C MET A 725 -60.02 15.35 -45.12
N ARG A 726 -60.58 14.27 -45.65
CA ARG A 726 -61.08 13.09 -44.96
C ARG A 726 -60.43 11.83 -45.49
N PHE A 727 -59.80 11.06 -44.54
CA PHE A 727 -59.25 9.76 -44.82
C PHE A 727 -60.24 8.71 -44.30
N THR A 728 -60.47 7.65 -45.04
CA THR A 728 -61.24 6.48 -44.66
C THR A 728 -60.29 5.40 -44.25
N ILE A 729 -60.41 4.95 -43.00
CA ILE A 729 -59.60 3.90 -42.40
C ILE A 729 -60.46 2.65 -42.23
N ALA A 730 -60.04 1.54 -42.87
CA ALA A 730 -60.82 0.28 -42.77
C ALA A 730 -60.76 -0.28 -41.32
N ALA A 731 -61.77 -1.07 -40.94
CA ALA A 731 -61.78 -1.78 -39.66
C ALA A 731 -60.52 -2.56 -39.41
N GLY A 732 -60.25 -2.82 -38.12
CA GLY A 732 -58.99 -3.42 -37.61
C GLY A 732 -57.97 -2.40 -37.08
N ALA A 733 -58.15 -1.11 -37.27
CA ALA A 733 -57.28 -0.08 -36.74
C ALA A 733 -57.55 0.15 -35.25
N ARG A 734 -56.55 -0.05 -34.38
CA ARG A 734 -56.61 0.25 -32.95
C ARG A 734 -56.06 1.65 -32.58
N GLN A 735 -55.26 2.24 -33.48
CA GLN A 735 -54.76 3.60 -33.35
C GLN A 735 -54.63 4.26 -34.74
N VAL A 736 -54.90 5.55 -34.81
CA VAL A 736 -54.66 6.39 -36.00
C VAL A 736 -53.70 7.52 -35.65
N ALA A 737 -52.94 7.94 -36.67
CA ALA A 737 -52.02 9.08 -36.52
C ALA A 737 -52.01 9.94 -37.77
N LEU A 738 -51.87 11.27 -37.61
CA LEU A 738 -51.73 12.20 -38.68
C LEU A 738 -50.27 12.60 -38.89
N VAL A 739 -49.77 12.49 -40.07
CA VAL A 739 -48.43 12.89 -40.51
C VAL A 739 -48.50 14.17 -41.33
N GLY A 740 -47.62 15.10 -41.06
CA GLY A 740 -47.56 16.35 -41.80
C GLY A 740 -46.28 17.13 -41.53
N ALA A 741 -46.15 18.31 -42.18
CA ALA A 741 -44.99 19.17 -41.95
C ALA A 741 -45.27 20.20 -40.84
N LYS A 742 -44.23 20.55 -40.09
CA LYS A 742 -44.20 21.68 -39.18
C LYS A 742 -43.32 22.80 -39.73
N GLY A 743 -43.60 24.05 -39.36
CA GLY A 743 -42.74 25.19 -39.71
C GLY A 743 -43.34 26.54 -39.35
N PRO A 744 -42.57 27.64 -39.58
CA PRO A 744 -42.95 28.96 -39.07
C PRO A 744 -44.20 29.54 -39.72
N THR A 745 -44.55 29.08 -40.93
CA THR A 745 -45.74 29.56 -41.69
C THR A 745 -46.94 28.63 -41.55
N ARG A 746 -46.88 27.56 -40.75
CA ARG A 746 -47.95 26.56 -40.54
C ARG A 746 -48.87 26.98 -39.42
N GLY A 747 -50.18 26.71 -39.62
CA GLY A 747 -51.23 27.09 -38.69
C GLY A 747 -51.84 25.94 -37.92
N LYS A 748 -53.14 26.12 -37.53
CA LYS A 748 -53.86 25.15 -36.74
C LYS A 748 -54.92 24.41 -37.55
N ALA A 749 -55.11 23.14 -37.27
CA ALA A 749 -56.17 22.32 -37.85
C ALA A 749 -56.96 21.59 -36.72
N ARG A 750 -58.26 21.45 -36.91
CA ARG A 750 -59.13 20.64 -36.11
C ARG A 750 -59.17 19.22 -36.66
N ILE A 751 -59.03 18.24 -35.79
CA ILE A 751 -59.12 16.83 -36.15
C ILE A 751 -60.46 16.30 -35.64
N TYR A 752 -61.15 15.59 -36.53
CA TYR A 752 -62.38 14.86 -36.21
C TYR A 752 -62.19 13.41 -36.55
N ILE A 753 -62.71 12.54 -35.70
CA ILE A 753 -62.80 11.10 -35.92
C ILE A 753 -64.30 10.77 -35.96
N ASP A 754 -64.73 10.14 -37.01
CA ASP A 754 -66.16 9.78 -37.27
C ASP A 754 -67.11 10.96 -37.08
N GLY A 755 -66.69 12.15 -37.51
CA GLY A 755 -67.45 13.37 -37.39
C GLY A 755 -67.37 14.08 -36.01
N VAL A 756 -66.82 13.42 -35.02
CA VAL A 756 -66.65 13.94 -33.67
C VAL A 756 -65.31 14.69 -33.58
N TYR A 757 -65.33 15.93 -33.07
CA TYR A 757 -64.15 16.69 -32.78
C TYR A 757 -63.31 16.03 -31.65
N VAL A 758 -61.99 15.80 -31.94
CA VAL A 758 -61.08 15.12 -30.95
C VAL A 758 -59.87 15.95 -30.57
N ALA A 759 -59.41 16.87 -31.43
CA ALA A 759 -58.23 17.68 -31.11
C ALA A 759 -58.06 18.86 -32.03
N THR A 760 -57.33 19.88 -31.58
CA THR A 760 -56.70 20.86 -32.48
C THR A 760 -55.18 20.67 -32.43
N ILE A 761 -54.56 20.50 -33.61
CA ILE A 761 -53.11 20.48 -33.77
C ILE A 761 -52.64 21.87 -34.19
N ASP A 762 -51.43 22.24 -33.75
CA ASP A 762 -50.67 23.40 -34.29
C ASP A 762 -49.41 22.87 -35.01
N GLN A 763 -49.31 23.18 -36.31
CA GLN A 763 -48.19 22.80 -37.12
C GLN A 763 -47.04 23.81 -37.05
N TRP A 764 -47.13 24.81 -36.20
CA TRP A 764 -46.05 25.76 -36.00
C TRP A 764 -44.83 25.11 -35.36
N ALA A 765 -43.67 25.50 -35.88
CA ALA A 765 -42.36 25.30 -35.28
C ALA A 765 -41.41 26.39 -35.80
N SER A 766 -40.42 26.78 -34.99
CA SER A 766 -39.41 27.78 -35.39
C SER A 766 -38.54 27.32 -36.57
N ARG A 767 -38.33 26.00 -36.70
CA ARG A 767 -37.62 25.38 -37.84
C ARG A 767 -38.55 24.43 -38.55
N GLY A 768 -38.37 24.29 -39.91
CA GLY A 768 -39.12 23.35 -40.69
C GLY A 768 -38.79 21.89 -40.39
N ALA A 769 -39.81 21.06 -40.20
CA ALA A 769 -39.71 19.62 -40.07
C ALA A 769 -40.78 18.93 -40.92
N SER A 770 -40.44 17.91 -41.66
CA SER A 770 -41.37 17.13 -42.51
C SER A 770 -41.60 15.74 -41.93
N ARG A 771 -42.68 15.09 -42.37
CA ARG A 771 -43.06 13.72 -41.98
C ARG A 771 -43.23 13.51 -40.47
N VAL A 772 -43.62 14.54 -39.75
CA VAL A 772 -43.81 14.49 -38.29
C VAL A 772 -45.18 13.91 -37.97
N VAL A 773 -45.22 12.91 -37.12
CA VAL A 773 -46.46 12.38 -36.51
C VAL A 773 -46.97 13.40 -35.48
N GLN A 774 -47.99 14.15 -35.88
CA GLN A 774 -48.47 15.32 -35.13
C GLN A 774 -49.60 15.01 -34.18
N PHE A 775 -50.32 13.94 -34.45
CA PHE A 775 -51.50 13.52 -33.69
C PHE A 775 -51.54 11.99 -33.68
N THR A 776 -51.92 11.42 -32.55
CA THR A 776 -52.22 9.99 -32.40
C THR A 776 -53.51 9.86 -31.55
N ARG A 777 -54.37 8.88 -31.88
CA ARG A 777 -55.55 8.54 -31.08
C ARG A 777 -55.87 7.06 -31.22
N SER A 778 -56.24 6.44 -30.09
CA SER A 778 -56.81 5.09 -30.11
C SER A 778 -58.24 5.13 -30.61
N VAL A 779 -58.64 4.11 -31.40
CA VAL A 779 -59.95 3.95 -32.03
C VAL A 779 -60.44 2.52 -31.82
N ASN A 780 -61.76 2.30 -32.00
CA ASN A 780 -62.34 0.97 -31.87
C ASN A 780 -61.98 0.09 -33.10
N PRO A 781 -61.22 -1.01 -32.90
CA PRO A 781 -60.84 -1.81 -34.05
C PRO A 781 -61.98 -2.55 -34.75
N ALA A 782 -63.15 -2.68 -34.09
CA ALA A 782 -64.31 -3.38 -34.70
C ALA A 782 -64.94 -2.65 -35.88
N THR A 783 -64.73 -1.34 -36.01
CA THR A 783 -65.37 -0.51 -37.01
C THR A 783 -64.40 0.19 -37.90
N ALA A 784 -64.83 0.58 -39.08
CA ALA A 784 -64.10 1.50 -39.97
C ALA A 784 -64.22 2.92 -39.41
N HIS A 785 -63.16 3.73 -39.59
CA HIS A 785 -63.08 5.10 -39.11
C HIS A 785 -62.87 6.12 -40.20
N THR A 786 -63.31 7.34 -39.96
CA THR A 786 -62.95 8.51 -40.78
C THR A 786 -62.08 9.48 -39.95
N VAL A 787 -60.89 9.87 -40.47
CA VAL A 787 -60.07 10.93 -39.92
C VAL A 787 -60.21 12.17 -40.78
N THR A 788 -60.91 13.22 -40.24
CA THR A 788 -61.10 14.47 -40.99
C THR A 788 -60.25 15.59 -40.41
N VAL A 789 -59.44 16.21 -41.23
CA VAL A 789 -58.64 17.40 -40.91
C VAL A 789 -59.30 18.63 -41.45
N LYS A 790 -59.63 19.63 -40.58
CA LYS A 790 -60.28 20.87 -40.99
C LYS A 790 -59.39 22.07 -40.62
N VAL A 791 -59.08 22.90 -41.66
CA VAL A 791 -58.21 24.09 -41.50
C VAL A 791 -58.92 25.16 -40.65
N VAL A 792 -58.24 25.68 -39.67
CA VAL A 792 -58.74 26.73 -38.77
C VAL A 792 -58.67 28.12 -39.42
N GLY A 793 -57.70 28.36 -40.31
CA GLY A 793 -57.43 29.66 -40.87
C GLY A 793 -56.73 30.59 -39.87
N THR A 794 -55.65 30.12 -39.28
CA THR A 794 -54.86 30.85 -38.26
C THR A 794 -54.29 32.14 -38.88
N ALA A 795 -54.53 33.30 -38.26
CA ALA A 795 -54.02 34.58 -38.71
C ALA A 795 -52.49 34.54 -38.93
N ARG A 796 -52.01 35.07 -40.01
CA ARG A 796 -50.58 35.10 -40.46
C ARG A 796 -49.98 33.73 -40.72
N ARG A 797 -50.63 32.62 -40.36
CA ARG A 797 -50.14 31.22 -40.52
C ARG A 797 -51.29 30.32 -41.02
N PRO A 798 -51.95 30.58 -42.16
CA PRO A 798 -53.14 29.82 -42.53
C PRO A 798 -52.83 28.42 -43.03
N ARG A 799 -51.63 28.14 -43.49
CA ARG A 799 -51.24 26.91 -44.20
C ARG A 799 -51.25 25.70 -43.29
N ILE A 800 -51.93 24.64 -43.69
CA ILE A 800 -51.88 23.30 -43.14
C ILE A 800 -51.33 22.33 -44.17
N ASP A 801 -50.31 21.56 -43.81
CA ASP A 801 -49.71 20.54 -44.66
C ASP A 801 -50.08 19.14 -44.10
N ILE A 802 -50.64 18.31 -44.97
CA ILE A 802 -50.94 16.90 -44.66
C ILE A 802 -50.12 16.03 -45.62
N ASP A 803 -49.55 15.00 -45.10
CA ASP A 803 -48.68 14.06 -45.81
C ASP A 803 -49.32 12.66 -45.86
N ALA A 804 -49.72 12.12 -44.72
CA ALA A 804 -50.38 10.81 -44.65
C ALA A 804 -51.18 10.64 -43.33
N VAL A 805 -52.02 9.61 -43.30
CA VAL A 805 -52.57 9.04 -42.07
C VAL A 805 -51.99 7.65 -41.90
N LEU A 806 -51.44 7.37 -40.70
CA LEU A 806 -51.02 6.05 -40.29
C LEU A 806 -52.14 5.38 -39.47
N ALA A 807 -52.35 4.09 -39.70
CA ALA A 807 -53.24 3.26 -38.92
C ALA A 807 -52.46 2.07 -38.37
N LEU A 808 -52.46 1.89 -37.08
CA LEU A 808 -51.87 0.71 -36.40
C LEU A 808 -53.00 -0.31 -36.21
N ARG A 809 -52.82 -1.50 -36.74
CA ARG A 809 -53.76 -2.60 -36.64
C ARG A 809 -53.23 -3.72 -35.75
#